data_e8726766edf604111c65a87992b1e9cf
#
_entry.id   e8726766edf604111c65a87992b1e9cf
#
_cell.length_a   1.000
_cell.length_b   1.000
_cell.length_c   1.000
_cell.angle_alpha   90.00
_cell.angle_beta   90.00
_cell.angle_gamma   90.00
#
_symmetry.space_group_name_H-M   'P 1'
#
loop_
_entity.id
_entity.type
_entity.pdbx_description
1 polymer ?
#
loop_
_entity_poly.entity_id
_entity_poly.type
_entity_poly.pdbx_seq_one_letter_code
_entity_poly.pdbx_strand_id
1 'polypeptide(L)'
;MAAPASWKQSFDAGYLDRKNQWAGGSEIMHLAGHKAKLYAANGYWLDARWVIPPDGQKQSAQVLRLDKADGQWQVDLDLGKTNDLGLQYMKGNILKSVTFTRDNQGRPLITPAQLLVMAAGANFERGGAVSCWVRNDDSGKWNHTLVRHGSNSGGVRWVPRDLQVYRDKVTGVERIFLLLGNPGIISGVYDPSQPSRIRWDRHVEFPFLTKGTFFTRPLGIAQANDALHFSEGPSIFRRIDGERPRYEEILNLAEDTDTDVGGIRGLTTIQNPNGPGQSLLFVWAPGERSQSQVKRLAPDGKGGYTLHNEANLGQLMSRHLNVPVPYTLGGHNMMYPATHPTTGKRVHIIGFYGSMSGKPDLMWKGSRFYSGALFAVRTAADKYTVHEVNGPYTKNKPLLVSPRAFCRSPFDPKEIFIGGHDSSNKISDNLAWIFRAPLTVALGEEKGLTAPSQPDPSPRMARVDDGPVYELRIYAATEDRLGHLVKRFREHTDRLFRKHKMEPIGYWLPADGTAKEKRRFVYILKHPSRYAAYKNWNAFTHDPEWKRGVLEQPEFQRLLSERPTSIFMTANDYSAKAPTLSTKVGGIYELRTYTAAENKLAMLNARFANHTTRIFTKHGMSNVGYWTPFDRPENENTLIYLIQHESREKADKNWQAFSQNPNWKKVARDSQRQGKLLKRKPERLYLKPLDFSPAK
;
A
#
# COMPACT_ATOMS: atom_id res chain seq x y z
N MET A 1 12.53 -20.22 41.13
CA MET A 1 11.45 -19.94 40.17
C MET A 1 12.08 -19.71 38.81
N ALA A 2 11.63 -20.41 37.76
CA ALA A 2 12.07 -20.12 36.38
C ALA A 2 11.64 -18.70 36.00
N ALA A 3 12.50 -17.95 35.33
CA ALA A 3 12.13 -16.63 34.79
C ALA A 3 10.86 -16.75 33.96
N PRO A 4 9.91 -15.79 34.01
CA PRO A 4 8.70 -15.85 33.23
C PRO A 4 9.05 -15.95 31.73
N ALA A 5 8.33 -16.79 31.01
CA ALA A 5 8.50 -16.95 29.57
C ALA A 5 8.30 -15.59 28.88
N SER A 6 9.26 -15.18 28.08
CA SER A 6 9.27 -13.85 27.45
C SER A 6 9.73 -13.90 26.00
N TRP A 7 9.52 -12.82 25.28
CA TRP A 7 10.08 -12.61 23.96
C TRP A 7 11.60 -12.55 23.99
N LYS A 8 12.26 -13.14 22.98
CA LYS A 8 13.70 -13.05 22.77
C LYS A 8 13.99 -12.62 21.33
N GLN A 9 14.86 -11.64 21.16
CA GLN A 9 15.37 -11.29 19.84
C GLN A 9 16.31 -12.40 19.36
N SER A 10 16.03 -12.95 18.20
CA SER A 10 16.83 -14.04 17.59
C SER A 10 17.74 -13.53 16.50
N PHE A 11 17.31 -12.46 15.78
CA PHE A 11 18.09 -11.83 14.73
C PHE A 11 17.88 -10.31 14.76
N ASP A 12 18.99 -9.61 14.59
CA ASP A 12 19.08 -8.19 14.34
C ASP A 12 20.09 -8.00 13.20
N ALA A 13 19.65 -7.40 12.09
CA ALA A 13 20.49 -7.32 10.89
C ALA A 13 21.70 -6.41 11.11
N GLY A 14 22.79 -6.67 10.38
CA GLY A 14 23.94 -5.79 10.37
C GLY A 14 25.18 -6.30 11.11
N TYR A 15 25.48 -7.59 11.01
CA TYR A 15 26.68 -8.17 11.58
C TYR A 15 27.38 -9.14 10.61
N LEU A 16 28.63 -9.48 10.92
CA LEU A 16 29.36 -10.55 10.23
C LEU A 16 29.07 -11.90 10.90
N ASP A 17 28.68 -12.90 10.10
CA ASP A 17 28.48 -14.26 10.58
C ASP A 17 29.82 -14.99 10.89
N ARG A 18 29.75 -16.26 11.32
CA ARG A 18 30.94 -17.05 11.64
C ARG A 18 31.86 -17.32 10.44
N LYS A 19 31.36 -17.11 9.23
CA LYS A 19 32.15 -17.26 7.98
C LYS A 19 32.61 -15.91 7.47
N ASN A 20 32.50 -14.85 8.28
CA ASN A 20 32.82 -13.47 7.93
C ASN A 20 31.98 -12.94 6.76
N GLN A 21 30.71 -13.39 6.64
CA GLN A 21 29.77 -12.91 5.65
C GLN A 21 28.80 -11.94 6.30
N TRP A 22 28.48 -10.85 5.60
CA TRP A 22 27.55 -9.85 6.08
C TRP A 22 26.12 -10.40 6.11
N ALA A 23 25.53 -10.50 7.30
CA ALA A 23 24.14 -10.85 7.52
C ALA A 23 23.32 -9.57 7.71
N GLY A 24 22.68 -9.10 6.65
CA GLY A 24 22.00 -7.82 6.60
C GLY A 24 20.52 -7.94 6.24
N GLY A 25 19.96 -6.86 5.72
CA GLY A 25 18.60 -6.77 5.22
C GLY A 25 17.76 -5.71 5.92
N SER A 26 16.83 -5.11 5.19
CA SER A 26 15.85 -4.17 5.75
C SER A 26 14.56 -4.85 6.17
N GLU A 27 14.33 -6.08 5.72
CA GLU A 27 13.12 -6.84 6.02
C GLU A 27 13.37 -8.35 6.00
N ILE A 28 12.64 -9.10 6.85
CA ILE A 28 12.47 -10.54 6.72
C ILE A 28 11.20 -10.80 5.94
N MET A 29 11.35 -11.38 4.74
CA MET A 29 10.27 -11.66 3.82
C MET A 29 9.55 -12.97 4.16
N HIS A 30 10.32 -14.02 4.47
CA HIS A 30 9.82 -15.35 4.77
C HIS A 30 10.63 -16.03 5.87
N LEU A 31 9.96 -16.93 6.60
CA LEU A 31 10.55 -17.91 7.48
C LEU A 31 10.08 -19.30 7.07
N ALA A 32 10.99 -20.28 7.02
CA ALA A 32 10.67 -21.65 6.65
C ALA A 32 11.44 -22.64 7.52
N GLY A 33 10.72 -23.52 8.19
CA GLY A 33 11.30 -24.72 8.80
C GLY A 33 11.57 -25.78 7.75
N HIS A 34 12.78 -26.34 7.72
CA HIS A 34 13.15 -27.40 6.80
C HIS A 34 14.22 -28.30 7.43
N LYS A 35 13.94 -29.61 7.50
CA LYS A 35 14.87 -30.65 8.04
C LYS A 35 15.54 -30.22 9.35
N ALA A 36 14.69 -29.91 10.35
CA ALA A 36 15.10 -29.49 11.70
C ALA A 36 15.96 -28.21 11.77
N LYS A 37 15.96 -27.38 10.73
CA LYS A 37 16.60 -26.07 10.68
C LYS A 37 15.60 -24.98 10.36
N LEU A 38 15.89 -23.74 10.73
CA LEU A 38 15.09 -22.58 10.38
C LEU A 38 15.85 -21.73 9.35
N TYR A 39 15.12 -21.32 8.32
CA TYR A 39 15.64 -20.47 7.26
C TYR A 39 14.82 -19.17 7.18
N ALA A 40 15.51 -18.08 6.86
CA ALA A 40 14.89 -16.77 6.66
C ALA A 40 15.34 -16.18 5.32
N ALA A 41 14.41 -15.76 4.50
CA ALA A 41 14.73 -14.93 3.34
C ALA A 41 14.59 -13.46 3.71
N ASN A 42 15.64 -12.69 3.50
CA ASN A 42 15.65 -11.25 3.71
C ASN A 42 15.47 -10.46 2.41
N GLY A 43 15.39 -9.14 2.53
CA GLY A 43 15.37 -8.23 1.41
C GLY A 43 15.88 -6.85 1.81
N TYR A 44 16.17 -6.04 0.79
CA TYR A 44 16.65 -4.66 0.93
C TYR A 44 15.68 -3.66 0.29
N TRP A 45 14.39 -3.99 0.20
CA TRP A 45 13.43 -3.22 -0.58
C TRP A 45 13.26 -1.77 -0.17
N LEU A 46 13.23 -1.50 1.13
CA LEU A 46 12.95 -0.15 1.64
C LEU A 46 14.15 0.78 1.54
N ASP A 47 15.35 0.21 1.65
CA ASP A 47 16.61 0.94 1.75
C ASP A 47 17.69 0.45 0.77
N ALA A 48 17.44 -0.63 0.07
CA ALA A 48 18.42 -1.35 -0.73
C ALA A 48 19.13 -0.56 -1.81
N ARG A 49 18.50 0.46 -2.33
CA ARG A 49 19.14 1.33 -3.33
C ARG A 49 20.26 2.17 -2.74
N TRP A 50 20.34 2.24 -1.41
CA TRP A 50 21.13 3.20 -0.68
C TRP A 50 21.99 2.57 0.41
N VAL A 51 21.69 1.33 0.82
CA VAL A 51 22.56 0.61 1.75
C VAL A 51 23.82 0.19 1.02
N ILE A 52 24.89 0.85 1.35
CA ILE A 52 26.23 0.49 0.95
C ILE A 52 26.87 -0.13 2.18
N PRO A 53 27.22 -1.44 2.14
CA PRO A 53 27.94 -2.06 3.24
C PRO A 53 29.31 -1.39 3.42
N PRO A 54 30.02 -1.68 4.51
CA PRO A 54 31.34 -1.08 4.77
C PRO A 54 32.36 -1.24 3.65
N ASP A 55 32.19 -2.26 2.79
CA ASP A 55 33.04 -2.50 1.61
C ASP A 55 32.60 -1.76 0.33
N GLY A 56 31.54 -0.95 0.41
CA GLY A 56 31.06 -0.15 -0.71
C GLY A 56 30.26 -0.91 -1.78
N GLN A 57 30.00 -2.21 -1.60
CA GLN A 57 29.27 -3.03 -2.59
C GLN A 57 27.78 -3.05 -2.32
N LYS A 58 26.96 -3.00 -3.40
CA LYS A 58 25.51 -3.14 -3.29
C LYS A 58 25.14 -4.55 -2.84
N GLN A 59 24.34 -4.65 -1.80
CA GLN A 59 23.86 -5.92 -1.27
C GLN A 59 22.76 -6.52 -2.15
N SER A 60 22.76 -7.85 -2.27
CA SER A 60 21.63 -8.65 -2.74
C SER A 60 20.94 -9.33 -1.56
N ALA A 61 19.70 -9.75 -1.77
CA ALA A 61 18.97 -10.54 -0.79
C ALA A 61 19.68 -11.85 -0.48
N GLN A 62 19.42 -12.39 0.70
CA GLN A 62 20.08 -13.57 1.22
C GLN A 62 19.05 -14.56 1.76
N VAL A 63 19.45 -15.82 1.86
CA VAL A 63 18.82 -16.79 2.76
C VAL A 63 19.74 -16.99 3.96
N LEU A 64 19.22 -16.71 5.13
CA LEU A 64 19.88 -16.94 6.40
C LEU A 64 19.46 -18.30 6.97
N ARG A 65 20.34 -18.95 7.73
CA ARG A 65 20.09 -20.24 8.36
C ARG A 65 20.37 -20.20 9.87
N LEU A 66 19.47 -20.79 10.63
CA LEU A 66 19.63 -21.06 12.05
C LEU A 66 19.61 -22.56 12.30
N ASP A 67 20.65 -23.09 12.95
CA ASP A 67 20.81 -24.52 13.19
C ASP A 67 20.29 -24.96 14.58
N LYS A 68 20.10 -24.03 15.52
CA LYS A 68 19.54 -24.26 16.87
C LYS A 68 18.91 -22.97 17.41
N ALA A 69 17.93 -23.09 18.27
CA ALA A 69 17.11 -21.95 18.76
C ALA A 69 17.94 -20.77 19.29
N ASP A 70 18.96 -20.99 20.08
CA ASP A 70 19.86 -19.96 20.62
C ASP A 70 21.15 -19.80 19.82
N GLY A 71 21.14 -20.23 18.54
CA GLY A 71 22.27 -20.11 17.63
C GLY A 71 22.40 -18.71 17.03
N GLN A 72 23.53 -18.48 16.39
CA GLN A 72 23.73 -17.33 15.54
C GLN A 72 23.25 -17.67 14.12
N TRP A 73 22.48 -16.77 13.51
CA TRP A 73 22.10 -16.87 12.11
C TRP A 73 23.33 -16.72 11.21
N GLN A 74 23.37 -17.50 10.15
CA GLN A 74 24.45 -17.53 9.19
C GLN A 74 23.91 -17.36 7.78
N VAL A 75 24.67 -16.74 6.89
CA VAL A 75 24.34 -16.66 5.47
C VAL A 75 24.50 -18.05 4.84
N ASP A 76 23.40 -18.63 4.36
CA ASP A 76 23.38 -19.92 3.68
C ASP A 76 23.35 -19.76 2.15
N LEU A 77 22.77 -18.66 1.65
CA LEU A 77 22.74 -18.25 0.25
C LEU A 77 22.83 -16.73 0.14
N ASP A 78 23.74 -16.24 -0.70
CA ASP A 78 23.78 -14.85 -1.15
C ASP A 78 23.39 -14.82 -2.63
N LEU A 79 22.27 -14.19 -2.96
CA LEU A 79 21.70 -14.20 -4.30
C LEU A 79 22.57 -13.43 -5.31
N GLY A 80 23.37 -12.47 -4.84
CA GLY A 80 24.29 -11.72 -5.69
C GLY A 80 25.52 -12.52 -6.09
N LYS A 81 25.95 -13.47 -5.24
CA LYS A 81 27.15 -14.28 -5.44
C LYS A 81 26.93 -15.59 -6.19
N THR A 82 25.67 -15.99 -6.34
CA THR A 82 25.29 -17.31 -6.87
C THR A 82 24.52 -17.24 -8.17
N ASN A 83 24.64 -16.15 -8.92
CA ASN A 83 24.04 -16.04 -10.24
C ASN A 83 25.09 -15.60 -11.26
N ASP A 84 25.14 -16.30 -12.38
CA ASP A 84 26.08 -16.05 -13.47
C ASP A 84 25.70 -14.85 -14.35
N LEU A 85 24.54 -14.23 -14.06
CA LEU A 85 23.98 -13.15 -14.86
C LEU A 85 24.38 -11.76 -14.35
N GLY A 86 25.09 -11.66 -13.22
CA GLY A 86 25.43 -10.39 -12.60
C GLY A 86 24.21 -9.57 -12.14
N LEU A 87 23.05 -10.21 -11.97
CA LEU A 87 21.81 -9.54 -11.60
C LEU A 87 21.76 -9.29 -10.10
N GLN A 88 21.22 -8.14 -9.71
CA GLN A 88 20.97 -7.81 -8.31
C GLN A 88 19.56 -8.19 -7.91
N TYR A 89 19.44 -9.15 -7.00
CA TYR A 89 18.17 -9.55 -6.40
C TYR A 89 17.97 -8.84 -5.08
N MET A 90 17.11 -7.83 -5.07
CA MET A 90 16.89 -6.99 -3.89
C MET A 90 15.99 -7.63 -2.84
N LYS A 91 15.26 -8.69 -3.17
CA LYS A 91 14.31 -9.36 -2.30
C LYS A 91 14.42 -10.86 -2.43
N GLY A 92 14.44 -11.53 -1.29
CA GLY A 92 14.12 -12.93 -1.17
C GLY A 92 12.61 -13.13 -1.22
N ASN A 93 12.05 -13.11 -2.40
CA ASN A 93 10.59 -12.95 -2.57
C ASN A 93 9.79 -14.12 -2.04
N ILE A 94 10.29 -15.35 -2.16
CA ILE A 94 9.63 -16.57 -1.69
C ILE A 94 10.67 -17.51 -1.10
N LEU A 95 10.39 -18.07 0.06
CA LEU A 95 11.13 -19.17 0.64
C LEU A 95 10.14 -20.16 1.22
N LYS A 96 10.05 -21.36 0.65
CA LYS A 96 9.15 -22.40 1.14
C LYS A 96 9.80 -23.77 1.11
N SER A 97 9.50 -24.58 2.13
CA SER A 97 9.71 -26.03 2.09
C SER A 97 8.50 -26.66 1.43
N VAL A 98 8.72 -27.35 0.31
CA VAL A 98 7.68 -28.02 -0.48
C VAL A 98 7.93 -29.50 -0.54
N THR A 99 6.88 -30.28 -0.75
CA THR A 99 6.97 -31.75 -0.84
C THR A 99 6.31 -32.21 -2.12
N PHE A 100 7.05 -32.99 -2.91
CA PHE A 100 6.51 -33.75 -4.03
C PHE A 100 6.34 -35.20 -3.63
N THR A 101 5.22 -35.76 -4.02
CA THR A 101 4.85 -37.18 -3.80
C THR A 101 4.91 -37.97 -5.09
N ARG A 102 5.09 -37.31 -6.24
CA ARG A 102 5.08 -37.90 -7.57
C ARG A 102 6.23 -37.35 -8.42
N ASP A 103 6.66 -38.16 -9.39
CA ASP A 103 7.62 -37.78 -10.39
C ASP A 103 6.99 -36.95 -11.54
N ASN A 104 7.79 -36.60 -12.53
CA ASN A 104 7.38 -35.83 -13.70
C ASN A 104 6.43 -36.58 -14.66
N GLN A 105 6.16 -37.87 -14.43
CA GLN A 105 5.19 -38.67 -15.16
C GLN A 105 3.94 -38.97 -14.32
N GLY A 106 3.81 -38.38 -13.13
CA GLY A 106 2.70 -38.59 -12.22
C GLY A 106 2.78 -39.90 -11.43
N ARG A 107 3.88 -40.66 -11.48
CA ARG A 107 4.06 -41.90 -10.72
C ARG A 107 4.43 -41.58 -9.27
N PRO A 108 3.89 -42.34 -8.29
CA PRO A 108 4.25 -42.15 -6.88
C PRO A 108 5.75 -42.31 -6.65
N LEU A 109 6.36 -41.42 -5.87
CA LEU A 109 7.70 -41.58 -5.36
C LEU A 109 7.72 -42.56 -4.18
N ILE A 110 8.72 -43.41 -4.09
CA ILE A 110 8.92 -44.32 -2.96
C ILE A 110 9.08 -43.53 -1.67
N THR A 111 9.84 -42.46 -1.72
CA THR A 111 9.98 -41.47 -0.64
C THR A 111 9.62 -40.09 -1.16
N PRO A 112 8.70 -39.37 -0.50
CA PRO A 112 8.39 -37.99 -0.88
C PRO A 112 9.64 -37.10 -0.90
N ALA A 113 9.77 -36.30 -1.96
CA ALA A 113 10.89 -35.38 -2.12
C ALA A 113 10.57 -34.03 -1.46
N GLN A 114 11.21 -33.76 -0.33
CA GLN A 114 11.10 -32.48 0.36
C GLN A 114 12.21 -31.54 -0.09
N LEU A 115 11.85 -30.40 -0.66
CA LEU A 115 12.77 -29.40 -1.21
C LEU A 115 12.60 -28.05 -0.48
N LEU A 116 13.72 -27.36 -0.17
CA LEU A 116 13.70 -25.97 0.21
C LEU A 116 13.92 -25.12 -1.04
N VAL A 117 12.89 -24.36 -1.39
CA VAL A 117 12.81 -23.56 -2.62
C VAL A 117 12.84 -22.09 -2.30
N MET A 118 13.75 -21.36 -2.92
CA MET A 118 13.87 -19.92 -2.90
C MET A 118 13.60 -19.38 -4.30
N ALA A 119 12.75 -18.34 -4.44
CA ALA A 119 12.56 -17.66 -5.70
C ALA A 119 12.66 -16.14 -5.53
N ALA A 120 13.32 -15.48 -6.48
CA ALA A 120 13.50 -14.05 -6.50
C ALA A 120 13.44 -13.48 -7.92
N GLY A 121 13.05 -12.21 -8.01
CA GLY A 121 13.01 -11.46 -9.25
C GLY A 121 14.03 -10.33 -9.26
N ALA A 122 14.68 -10.12 -10.41
CA ALA A 122 15.52 -8.98 -10.68
C ALA A 122 14.90 -8.16 -11.81
N ASN A 123 14.97 -6.83 -11.68
CA ASN A 123 14.60 -5.91 -12.73
C ASN A 123 15.84 -5.15 -13.20
N PHE A 124 15.94 -4.94 -14.50
CA PHE A 124 16.98 -4.13 -15.14
C PHE A 124 16.33 -3.18 -16.15
N GLU A 125 17.08 -2.19 -16.65
CA GLU A 125 16.50 -1.06 -17.42
C GLU A 125 15.58 -1.46 -18.58
N ARG A 126 15.84 -2.57 -19.25
CA ARG A 126 15.06 -3.03 -20.41
C ARG A 126 14.50 -4.43 -20.25
N GLY A 127 14.41 -4.94 -19.04
CA GLY A 127 13.94 -6.30 -18.86
C GLY A 127 13.77 -6.73 -17.40
N GLY A 128 13.53 -8.02 -17.23
CA GLY A 128 13.41 -8.66 -15.94
C GLY A 128 13.79 -10.12 -16.01
N ALA A 129 14.14 -10.69 -14.87
CA ALA A 129 14.44 -12.10 -14.70
C ALA A 129 13.80 -12.64 -13.43
N VAL A 130 13.39 -13.90 -13.48
CA VAL A 130 12.98 -14.67 -12.32
C VAL A 130 13.88 -15.87 -12.20
N SER A 131 14.48 -16.02 -11.04
CA SER A 131 15.36 -17.13 -10.70
C SER A 131 14.82 -17.92 -9.53
N CYS A 132 15.15 -19.21 -9.53
CA CYS A 132 14.83 -20.15 -8.48
C CYS A 132 16.12 -20.84 -8.01
N TRP A 133 16.24 -21.00 -6.71
CA TRP A 133 17.30 -21.78 -6.07
C TRP A 133 16.68 -22.91 -5.26
N VAL A 134 17.23 -24.10 -5.39
CA VAL A 134 16.82 -25.25 -4.59
C VAL A 134 18.03 -25.75 -3.80
N ARG A 135 17.84 -25.89 -2.50
CA ARG A 135 18.88 -26.36 -1.61
C ARG A 135 19.13 -27.87 -1.79
N ASN A 136 20.37 -28.23 -2.00
CA ASN A 136 20.83 -29.61 -1.83
C ASN A 136 21.20 -29.78 -0.34
N ASP A 137 20.43 -30.58 0.39
CA ASP A 137 20.60 -30.71 1.83
C ASP A 137 21.85 -31.53 2.23
N ASP A 138 22.29 -32.42 1.37
CA ASP A 138 23.47 -33.27 1.64
C ASP A 138 24.75 -32.45 1.55
N SER A 139 24.88 -31.60 0.53
CA SER A 139 26.06 -30.76 0.32
C SER A 139 25.94 -29.36 0.96
N GLY A 140 24.72 -28.94 1.33
CA GLY A 140 24.47 -27.60 1.79
C GLY A 140 24.53 -26.50 0.70
N LYS A 141 24.68 -26.88 -0.56
CA LYS A 141 24.76 -25.95 -1.69
C LYS A 141 23.40 -25.68 -2.29
N TRP A 142 23.27 -24.52 -2.93
CA TRP A 142 22.08 -24.13 -3.65
C TRP A 142 22.28 -24.23 -5.16
N ASN A 143 21.32 -24.87 -5.84
CA ASN A 143 21.33 -25.02 -7.29
C ASN A 143 20.44 -23.95 -7.90
N HIS A 144 21.01 -23.09 -8.71
CA HIS A 144 20.34 -21.98 -9.40
C HIS A 144 19.70 -22.43 -10.71
N THR A 145 18.53 -21.90 -11.01
CA THR A 145 17.85 -22.04 -12.31
C THR A 145 17.24 -20.70 -12.70
N LEU A 146 17.58 -20.20 -13.89
CA LEU A 146 16.87 -19.07 -14.49
C LEU A 146 15.54 -19.58 -15.02
N VAL A 147 14.45 -19.24 -14.31
CA VAL A 147 13.10 -19.70 -14.65
C VAL A 147 12.55 -18.96 -15.85
N ARG A 148 12.75 -17.66 -15.89
CA ARG A 148 12.29 -16.80 -16.99
C ARG A 148 13.06 -15.48 -17.04
N HIS A 149 13.30 -15.01 -18.26
CA HIS A 149 13.79 -13.64 -18.50
C HIS A 149 13.16 -13.07 -19.78
N GLY A 150 13.19 -11.76 -19.94
CA GLY A 150 12.67 -11.11 -21.14
C GLY A 150 12.66 -9.59 -21.04
N SER A 151 12.27 -8.95 -22.13
CA SER A 151 12.04 -7.51 -22.16
C SER A 151 10.90 -7.12 -21.23
N ASN A 152 11.01 -5.96 -20.60
CA ASN A 152 10.02 -5.47 -19.68
C ASN A 152 9.72 -3.99 -19.96
N SER A 153 8.47 -3.67 -20.18
CA SER A 153 8.01 -2.29 -20.35
C SER A 153 7.66 -1.56 -19.05
N GLY A 154 7.98 -2.15 -17.89
CA GLY A 154 7.57 -1.53 -16.63
C GLY A 154 8.04 -2.22 -15.35
N GLY A 155 9.26 -2.03 -14.99
CA GLY A 155 9.95 -2.10 -13.69
C GLY A 155 9.58 -3.21 -12.70
N VAL A 156 8.59 -3.08 -11.91
CA VAL A 156 8.34 -3.87 -10.68
C VAL A 156 7.64 -5.21 -10.91
N ARG A 157 7.42 -5.64 -12.12
CA ARG A 157 6.46 -6.68 -12.49
C ARG A 157 6.99 -8.10 -12.51
N TRP A 158 8.32 -8.28 -12.52
CA TRP A 158 8.99 -9.59 -12.56
C TRP A 158 9.29 -10.16 -11.17
N VAL A 159 8.40 -9.95 -10.23
CA VAL A 159 8.62 -10.33 -8.83
C VAL A 159 7.78 -11.56 -8.51
N PRO A 160 8.38 -12.72 -8.22
CA PRO A 160 7.63 -13.86 -7.71
C PRO A 160 6.95 -13.49 -6.39
N ARG A 161 5.73 -13.99 -6.17
CA ARG A 161 4.90 -13.56 -5.05
C ARG A 161 4.46 -14.70 -4.14
N ASP A 162 4.18 -15.86 -4.71
CA ASP A 162 3.84 -17.06 -3.95
C ASP A 162 4.07 -18.31 -4.79
N LEU A 163 4.14 -19.48 -4.14
CA LEU A 163 4.24 -20.77 -4.79
C LEU A 163 3.46 -21.86 -4.03
N GLN A 164 3.00 -22.88 -4.78
CA GLN A 164 2.25 -24.00 -4.23
C GLN A 164 2.50 -25.25 -5.08
N VAL A 165 2.71 -26.39 -4.42
CA VAL A 165 2.63 -27.70 -5.09
C VAL A 165 1.19 -28.13 -5.11
N TYR A 166 0.70 -28.53 -6.27
CA TYR A 166 -0.67 -28.98 -6.49
C TYR A 166 -0.70 -30.15 -7.49
N ARG A 167 -1.57 -31.11 -7.25
CA ARG A 167 -1.80 -32.25 -8.13
C ARG A 167 -3.05 -31.98 -8.98
N ASP A 168 -2.85 -31.89 -10.28
CA ASP A 168 -3.95 -31.87 -11.25
C ASP A 168 -4.72 -33.18 -11.19
N LYS A 169 -6.02 -33.13 -11.00
CA LYS A 169 -6.85 -34.31 -10.78
C LYS A 169 -7.16 -35.10 -12.05
N VAL A 170 -7.16 -34.42 -13.19
CA VAL A 170 -7.44 -35.04 -14.48
C VAL A 170 -6.21 -35.73 -15.01
N THR A 171 -5.06 -35.04 -15.01
CA THR A 171 -3.81 -35.60 -15.52
C THR A 171 -3.05 -36.43 -14.48
N GLY A 172 -3.33 -36.24 -13.19
CA GLY A 172 -2.62 -36.88 -12.08
C GLY A 172 -1.22 -36.34 -11.83
N VAL A 173 -0.75 -35.39 -12.63
CA VAL A 173 0.61 -34.80 -12.54
C VAL A 173 0.66 -33.80 -11.40
N GLU A 174 1.69 -33.92 -10.57
CA GLU A 174 1.97 -33.00 -9.48
C GLU A 174 2.94 -31.93 -9.95
N ARG A 175 2.55 -30.67 -9.80
CA ARG A 175 3.29 -29.53 -10.29
C ARG A 175 3.51 -28.49 -9.18
N ILE A 176 4.61 -27.77 -9.24
CA ILE A 176 4.82 -26.55 -8.48
C ILE A 176 4.39 -25.38 -9.35
N PHE A 177 3.50 -24.54 -8.82
CA PHE A 177 3.00 -23.31 -9.45
C PHE A 177 3.70 -22.13 -8.81
N LEU A 178 4.29 -21.26 -9.63
CA LEU A 178 4.97 -20.05 -9.20
C LEU A 178 4.22 -18.84 -9.76
N LEU A 179 3.69 -18.01 -8.87
CA LEU A 179 3.04 -16.76 -9.20
C LEU A 179 4.11 -15.69 -9.47
N LEU A 180 4.24 -15.29 -10.71
CA LEU A 180 5.06 -14.16 -11.11
C LEU A 180 4.19 -12.90 -11.17
N GLY A 181 4.78 -11.73 -11.13
CA GLY A 181 4.03 -10.51 -11.41
C GLY A 181 3.46 -10.53 -12.84
N ASN A 182 3.86 -9.59 -13.68
CA ASN A 182 3.32 -9.42 -15.01
C ASN A 182 3.33 -10.65 -15.93
N PRO A 183 4.34 -11.54 -15.93
CA PRO A 183 4.31 -12.71 -16.80
C PRO A 183 3.14 -13.66 -16.52
N GLY A 184 2.65 -13.74 -15.28
CA GLY A 184 1.57 -14.65 -14.90
C GLY A 184 2.05 -15.86 -14.09
N ILE A 185 1.38 -17.00 -14.26
CA ILE A 185 1.69 -18.25 -13.59
C ILE A 185 2.58 -19.13 -14.48
N ILE A 186 3.68 -19.59 -13.93
CA ILE A 186 4.52 -20.63 -14.52
C ILE A 186 4.48 -21.86 -13.63
N SER A 187 4.59 -23.04 -14.23
CA SER A 187 4.63 -24.29 -13.48
C SER A 187 5.89 -25.11 -13.77
N GLY A 188 6.16 -26.08 -12.93
CA GLY A 188 7.24 -27.02 -13.10
C GLY A 188 6.91 -28.37 -12.46
N VAL A 189 7.66 -29.40 -12.77
CA VAL A 189 7.51 -30.74 -12.22
C VAL A 189 8.75 -31.17 -11.47
N TYR A 190 8.62 -32.06 -10.50
CA TYR A 190 9.76 -32.71 -9.87
C TYR A 190 10.49 -33.57 -10.90
N ASP A 191 11.78 -33.30 -11.07
CA ASP A 191 12.65 -34.02 -12.00
C ASP A 191 14.00 -34.27 -11.34
N PRO A 192 14.26 -35.52 -10.86
CA PRO A 192 15.51 -35.86 -10.17
C PRO A 192 16.75 -35.78 -11.06
N SER A 193 16.59 -35.72 -12.38
CA SER A 193 17.73 -35.55 -13.30
C SER A 193 18.27 -34.14 -13.33
N GLN A 194 17.46 -33.17 -12.93
CA GLN A 194 17.87 -31.74 -12.85
C GLN A 194 18.68 -31.48 -11.58
N PRO A 195 19.75 -30.68 -11.63
CA PRO A 195 20.46 -30.25 -10.42
C PRO A 195 19.55 -29.57 -9.37
N SER A 196 18.62 -28.76 -9.83
CA SER A 196 17.61 -28.08 -8.99
C SER A 196 16.41 -28.95 -8.63
N ARG A 197 16.36 -30.20 -9.08
CA ARG A 197 15.23 -31.13 -8.86
C ARG A 197 13.89 -30.64 -9.39
N ILE A 198 13.84 -29.50 -10.08
CA ILE A 198 12.64 -28.95 -10.70
C ILE A 198 12.92 -28.63 -12.16
N ARG A 199 12.10 -29.16 -13.05
CA ARG A 199 12.08 -28.79 -14.47
C ARG A 199 10.91 -27.83 -14.69
N TRP A 200 11.25 -26.57 -14.95
CA TRP A 200 10.27 -25.52 -15.22
C TRP A 200 9.77 -25.56 -16.66
N ASP A 201 8.47 -25.25 -16.83
CA ASP A 201 7.88 -25.10 -18.15
C ASP A 201 8.38 -23.81 -18.83
N ARG A 202 8.45 -23.82 -20.13
CA ARG A 202 8.84 -22.65 -20.93
C ARG A 202 7.66 -21.67 -21.12
N HIS A 203 6.42 -22.18 -21.06
CA HIS A 203 5.23 -21.41 -21.32
C HIS A 203 4.58 -20.96 -20.02
N VAL A 204 3.98 -19.77 -20.03
CA VAL A 204 3.13 -19.26 -18.97
C VAL A 204 1.79 -19.98 -19.08
N GLU A 205 1.38 -20.66 -18.02
CA GLU A 205 0.11 -21.38 -18.00
C GLU A 205 -1.10 -20.43 -17.98
N PHE A 206 -0.99 -19.33 -17.24
CA PHE A 206 -2.00 -18.29 -17.19
C PHE A 206 -1.32 -16.91 -17.19
N PRO A 207 -1.45 -16.13 -18.29
CA PRO A 207 -0.86 -14.80 -18.35
C PRO A 207 -1.72 -13.82 -17.54
N PHE A 208 -1.07 -13.03 -16.69
CA PHE A 208 -1.75 -11.91 -16.04
C PHE A 208 -1.89 -10.75 -17.02
N LEU A 209 -3.11 -10.40 -17.30
CA LEU A 209 -3.42 -9.28 -18.17
C LEU A 209 -3.52 -8.03 -17.29
N THR A 210 -2.54 -7.15 -17.39
CA THR A 210 -2.65 -5.79 -16.84
C THR A 210 -3.75 -5.03 -17.57
N LYS A 211 -4.97 -5.19 -17.12
CA LYS A 211 -6.09 -4.34 -17.52
C LYS A 211 -6.23 -3.24 -16.48
N GLY A 212 -5.98 -2.01 -16.89
CA GLY A 212 -6.18 -0.85 -16.02
C GLY A 212 -4.97 -0.49 -15.16
N THR A 213 -5.24 0.22 -14.06
CA THR A 213 -4.26 0.82 -13.14
C THR A 213 -3.74 -0.12 -12.06
N PHE A 214 -4.28 -1.34 -11.96
CA PHE A 214 -3.86 -2.29 -10.94
C PHE A 214 -2.47 -2.87 -11.23
N PHE A 215 -1.59 -2.79 -10.24
CA PHE A 215 -0.40 -3.61 -10.26
C PHE A 215 -0.81 -5.09 -10.16
N THR A 216 -0.32 -5.88 -11.10
CA THR A 216 -0.42 -7.33 -11.02
C THR A 216 0.37 -7.81 -9.80
N ARG A 217 -0.33 -8.04 -8.70
CA ARG A 217 0.24 -8.55 -7.44
C ARG A 217 -0.48 -9.81 -7.03
N PRO A 218 -0.06 -10.97 -7.51
CA PRO A 218 -0.66 -12.25 -7.12
C PRO A 218 -0.13 -12.65 -5.72
N LEU A 219 -0.71 -12.09 -4.67
CA LEU A 219 -0.22 -12.21 -3.30
C LEU A 219 -0.86 -13.37 -2.52
N GLY A 220 -1.24 -14.43 -3.20
CA GLY A 220 -1.74 -15.63 -2.56
C GLY A 220 -2.11 -16.74 -3.52
N ILE A 221 -1.71 -17.97 -3.18
CA ILE A 221 -2.11 -19.19 -3.84
C ILE A 221 -2.49 -20.22 -2.78
N ALA A 222 -3.62 -20.90 -2.96
CA ALA A 222 -4.14 -21.87 -2.00
C ALA A 222 -4.89 -22.99 -2.70
N GLN A 223 -4.89 -24.17 -2.10
CA GLN A 223 -5.72 -25.28 -2.51
C GLN A 223 -6.95 -25.36 -1.60
N ALA A 224 -8.14 -25.29 -2.15
CA ALA A 224 -9.39 -25.47 -1.42
C ALA A 224 -10.40 -26.24 -2.26
N ASN A 225 -11.22 -27.09 -1.60
CA ASN A 225 -12.22 -27.91 -2.27
C ASN A 225 -11.66 -28.61 -3.50
N ASP A 226 -10.44 -29.11 -3.33
CA ASP A 226 -9.74 -29.85 -4.37
C ASP A 226 -9.42 -29.06 -5.66
N ALA A 227 -9.41 -27.78 -5.64
CA ALA A 227 -8.99 -26.90 -6.72
C ALA A 227 -7.90 -25.94 -6.28
N LEU A 228 -7.07 -25.52 -7.23
CA LEU A 228 -6.07 -24.47 -7.00
C LEU A 228 -6.71 -23.10 -7.22
N HIS A 229 -6.47 -22.22 -6.25
CA HIS A 229 -6.94 -20.83 -6.30
C HIS A 229 -5.76 -19.88 -6.16
N PHE A 230 -5.84 -18.74 -6.83
CA PHE A 230 -4.84 -17.66 -6.67
C PHE A 230 -5.50 -16.29 -6.76
N SER A 231 -4.83 -15.30 -6.19
CA SER A 231 -5.26 -13.90 -6.30
C SER A 231 -4.45 -13.16 -7.36
N GLU A 232 -5.11 -12.25 -8.09
CA GLU A 232 -4.47 -11.26 -8.96
C GLU A 232 -5.14 -9.91 -8.72
N GLY A 233 -4.41 -8.97 -8.10
CA GLY A 233 -4.99 -7.69 -7.74
C GLY A 233 -6.28 -7.85 -6.92
N PRO A 234 -7.42 -7.36 -7.41
CA PRO A 234 -8.72 -7.44 -6.73
C PRO A 234 -9.45 -8.78 -6.92
N SER A 235 -8.92 -9.70 -7.72
CA SER A 235 -9.65 -10.90 -8.14
C SER A 235 -9.10 -12.17 -7.51
N ILE A 236 -9.97 -13.17 -7.36
CA ILE A 236 -9.60 -14.56 -7.09
C ILE A 236 -10.02 -15.42 -8.27
N PHE A 237 -9.09 -16.24 -8.74
CA PHE A 237 -9.31 -17.22 -9.80
C PHE A 237 -9.27 -18.64 -9.26
N ARG A 238 -10.09 -19.51 -9.84
CA ARG A 238 -10.09 -20.96 -9.63
C ARG A 238 -9.55 -21.65 -10.88
N ARG A 239 -8.58 -22.54 -10.73
CA ARG A 239 -8.10 -23.41 -11.81
C ARG A 239 -9.05 -24.58 -12.03
N ILE A 240 -9.41 -24.81 -13.27
CA ILE A 240 -10.14 -25.99 -13.74
C ILE A 240 -9.12 -26.95 -14.36
N ASP A 241 -8.96 -28.10 -13.75
CA ASP A 241 -7.95 -29.10 -14.10
C ASP A 241 -8.18 -29.73 -15.48
N GLY A 242 -7.11 -30.19 -16.10
CA GLY A 242 -7.12 -30.88 -17.39
C GLY A 242 -5.83 -30.71 -18.17
N GLU A 243 -5.71 -31.37 -19.31
CA GLU A 243 -4.57 -31.21 -20.23
C GLU A 243 -4.43 -29.77 -20.74
N ARG A 244 -5.56 -29.08 -20.88
CA ARG A 244 -5.64 -27.65 -21.19
C ARG A 244 -6.42 -26.96 -20.08
N PRO A 245 -5.75 -26.60 -18.98
CA PRO A 245 -6.42 -26.01 -17.83
C PRO A 245 -7.06 -24.68 -18.20
N ARG A 246 -8.17 -24.38 -17.56
CA ARG A 246 -8.89 -23.12 -17.68
C ARG A 246 -8.94 -22.44 -16.32
N TYR A 247 -9.23 -21.15 -16.32
CA TYR A 247 -9.28 -20.34 -15.13
C TYR A 247 -10.59 -19.55 -15.08
N GLU A 248 -11.25 -19.61 -13.96
CA GLU A 248 -12.52 -18.96 -13.71
C GLU A 248 -12.34 -17.89 -12.63
N GLU A 249 -12.74 -16.66 -12.91
CA GLU A 249 -12.79 -15.60 -11.92
C GLU A 249 -14.00 -15.82 -11.00
N ILE A 250 -13.76 -16.13 -9.73
CA ILE A 250 -14.80 -16.44 -8.74
C ILE A 250 -15.09 -15.28 -7.78
N LEU A 251 -14.25 -14.24 -7.79
CA LEU A 251 -14.42 -13.00 -7.02
C LEU A 251 -13.71 -11.86 -7.73
N ASN A 252 -14.34 -10.69 -7.74
CA ASN A 252 -13.72 -9.44 -8.19
C ASN A 252 -14.16 -8.29 -7.27
N LEU A 253 -13.19 -7.63 -6.63
CA LEU A 253 -13.38 -6.50 -5.71
C LEU A 253 -12.86 -5.18 -6.30
N ALA A 254 -12.73 -5.07 -7.62
CA ALA A 254 -12.18 -3.88 -8.28
C ALA A 254 -12.99 -2.61 -7.99
N GLU A 255 -14.30 -2.72 -7.76
CA GLU A 255 -15.15 -1.59 -7.42
C GLU A 255 -14.93 -1.04 -6.01
N ASP A 256 -14.34 -1.84 -5.12
CA ASP A 256 -14.09 -1.49 -3.73
C ASP A 256 -12.68 -0.92 -3.49
N THR A 257 -11.92 -0.66 -4.54
CA THR A 257 -10.53 -0.15 -4.41
C THR A 257 -10.45 1.35 -4.62
N ASP A 258 -9.55 2.00 -3.89
CA ASP A 258 -9.30 3.44 -3.96
C ASP A 258 -7.97 3.79 -4.66
N THR A 259 -7.10 2.81 -4.89
CA THR A 259 -5.80 2.99 -5.57
C THR A 259 -5.35 1.75 -6.34
N ASP A 260 -4.30 1.89 -7.15
CA ASP A 260 -3.63 0.80 -7.85
C ASP A 260 -2.77 -0.12 -6.95
N VAL A 261 -2.60 0.24 -5.69
CA VAL A 261 -1.80 -0.52 -4.70
C VAL A 261 -2.62 -1.54 -3.93
N GLY A 262 -3.93 -1.48 -4.05
CA GLY A 262 -4.88 -2.42 -3.45
C GLY A 262 -4.68 -3.86 -3.93
N GLY A 263 -5.38 -4.79 -3.31
CA GLY A 263 -5.39 -6.17 -3.73
C GLY A 263 -5.67 -7.18 -2.62
N ILE A 264 -5.92 -8.40 -3.06
CA ILE A 264 -6.13 -9.56 -2.20
C ILE A 264 -4.79 -10.12 -1.79
N ARG A 265 -4.61 -10.38 -0.48
CA ARG A 265 -3.35 -10.80 0.14
C ARG A 265 -3.55 -11.98 1.05
N GLY A 266 -2.55 -12.84 1.16
CA GLY A 266 -2.49 -13.91 2.15
C GLY A 266 -3.60 -14.94 1.99
N LEU A 267 -3.95 -15.31 0.76
CA LEU A 267 -4.99 -16.30 0.47
C LEU A 267 -4.70 -17.61 1.20
N THR A 268 -5.63 -18.04 2.06
CA THR A 268 -5.43 -19.16 2.98
C THR A 268 -6.68 -20.02 3.07
N THR A 269 -6.52 -21.32 3.01
CA THR A 269 -7.61 -22.29 3.12
C THR A 269 -7.96 -22.55 4.58
N ILE A 270 -9.23 -22.48 4.90
CA ILE A 270 -9.80 -22.85 6.21
C ILE A 270 -10.97 -23.79 6.05
N GLN A 271 -11.35 -24.52 7.10
CA GLN A 271 -12.63 -25.23 7.12
C GLN A 271 -13.77 -24.22 7.02
N ASN A 272 -14.79 -24.52 6.24
CA ASN A 272 -15.97 -23.66 6.15
C ASN A 272 -16.74 -23.66 7.48
N PRO A 273 -16.81 -22.53 8.22
CA PRO A 273 -17.51 -22.50 9.51
C PRO A 273 -19.04 -22.61 9.38
N ASN A 274 -19.57 -22.43 8.17
CA ASN A 274 -21.02 -22.36 7.94
C ASN A 274 -21.56 -23.57 7.18
N GLY A 275 -20.75 -24.61 6.94
CA GLY A 275 -21.20 -25.80 6.19
C GLY A 275 -20.04 -26.69 5.75
N PRO A 276 -20.30 -27.63 4.85
CA PRO A 276 -19.28 -28.54 4.36
C PRO A 276 -18.24 -27.83 3.50
N GLY A 277 -17.10 -28.49 3.32
CA GLY A 277 -16.01 -28.02 2.46
C GLY A 277 -15.09 -26.98 3.10
N GLN A 278 -14.39 -26.26 2.27
CA GLN A 278 -13.36 -25.30 2.67
C GLN A 278 -13.69 -23.91 2.14
N SER A 279 -13.35 -22.89 2.91
CA SER A 279 -13.42 -21.48 2.53
C SER A 279 -12.02 -20.91 2.27
N LEU A 280 -11.95 -19.84 1.51
CA LEU A 280 -10.75 -19.04 1.31
C LEU A 280 -10.81 -17.80 2.21
N LEU A 281 -9.88 -17.70 3.13
CA LEU A 281 -9.67 -16.54 4.00
C LEU A 281 -8.57 -15.65 3.41
N PHE A 282 -8.74 -14.32 3.41
CA PHE A 282 -7.77 -13.39 2.85
C PHE A 282 -7.91 -12.00 3.45
N VAL A 283 -6.87 -11.18 3.28
CA VAL A 283 -6.93 -9.74 3.56
C VAL A 283 -7.24 -9.00 2.26
N TRP A 284 -8.30 -8.23 2.26
CA TRP A 284 -8.59 -7.23 1.25
C TRP A 284 -7.99 -5.89 1.66
N ALA A 285 -7.07 -5.37 0.86
CA ALA A 285 -6.49 -4.04 1.01
C ALA A 285 -7.03 -3.14 -0.10
N PRO A 286 -8.01 -2.25 0.18
CA PRO A 286 -8.60 -1.39 -0.86
C PRO A 286 -7.61 -0.41 -1.46
N GLY A 287 -6.59 0.03 -0.71
CA GLY A 287 -5.57 0.94 -1.19
C GLY A 287 -4.75 1.60 -0.09
N GLU A 288 -3.98 2.63 -0.46
CA GLU A 288 -3.00 3.27 0.44
C GLU A 288 -3.61 4.15 1.54
N ARG A 289 -4.92 4.43 1.48
CA ARG A 289 -5.61 5.34 2.39
C ARG A 289 -6.76 4.69 3.14
N SER A 290 -6.89 3.39 3.02
CA SER A 290 -8.02 2.63 3.55
C SER A 290 -7.57 1.60 4.57
N GLN A 291 -8.51 1.19 5.42
CA GLN A 291 -8.30 0.11 6.35
C GLN A 291 -8.46 -1.24 5.66
N SER A 292 -7.49 -2.13 5.84
CA SER A 292 -7.58 -3.51 5.34
C SER A 292 -8.63 -4.31 6.09
N GLN A 293 -9.30 -5.21 5.37
CA GLN A 293 -10.37 -6.05 5.87
C GLN A 293 -10.01 -7.52 5.74
N VAL A 294 -10.31 -8.31 6.74
CA VAL A 294 -10.28 -9.77 6.63
C VAL A 294 -11.61 -10.23 6.07
N LYS A 295 -11.55 -10.94 4.95
CA LYS A 295 -12.73 -11.47 4.25
C LYS A 295 -12.60 -12.98 4.08
N ARG A 296 -13.74 -13.63 3.97
CA ARG A 296 -13.85 -15.08 3.74
C ARG A 296 -14.79 -15.35 2.57
N LEU A 297 -14.30 -16.07 1.58
CA LEU A 297 -15.09 -16.55 0.46
C LEU A 297 -15.45 -18.03 0.73
N ALA A 298 -16.74 -18.31 0.92
CA ALA A 298 -17.25 -19.62 1.25
C ALA A 298 -18.09 -20.19 0.11
N PRO A 299 -18.05 -21.52 -0.16
CA PRO A 299 -18.97 -22.12 -1.11
C PRO A 299 -20.41 -21.95 -0.62
N ASP A 300 -21.33 -21.65 -1.55
CA ASP A 300 -22.76 -21.42 -1.25
C ASP A 300 -23.60 -22.70 -1.31
N GLY A 301 -22.98 -23.83 -1.61
CA GLY A 301 -23.63 -25.12 -1.78
C GLY A 301 -24.41 -25.29 -3.10
N LYS A 302 -24.41 -24.27 -3.95
CA LYS A 302 -25.09 -24.25 -5.27
C LYS A 302 -24.13 -24.15 -6.45
N GLY A 303 -22.82 -24.28 -6.17
CA GLY A 303 -21.76 -24.18 -7.17
C GLY A 303 -21.10 -22.78 -7.25
N GLY A 304 -21.63 -21.80 -6.52
CA GLY A 304 -21.09 -20.46 -6.37
C GLY A 304 -20.43 -20.21 -5.01
N TYR A 305 -20.24 -18.92 -4.70
CA TYR A 305 -19.56 -18.49 -3.48
C TYR A 305 -20.29 -17.31 -2.82
N THR A 306 -20.23 -17.28 -1.50
CA THR A 306 -20.68 -16.15 -0.67
C THR A 306 -19.49 -15.48 -0.02
N LEU A 307 -19.41 -14.14 -0.14
CA LEU A 307 -18.39 -13.32 0.48
C LEU A 307 -18.86 -12.86 1.86
N HIS A 308 -18.04 -13.12 2.88
CA HIS A 308 -18.24 -12.68 4.26
C HIS A 308 -17.17 -11.69 4.67
N ASN A 309 -17.55 -10.61 5.36
CA ASN A 309 -16.63 -9.74 6.06
C ASN A 309 -16.42 -10.28 7.47
N GLU A 310 -15.19 -10.60 7.88
CA GLU A 310 -14.92 -11.13 9.22
C GLU A 310 -14.36 -10.07 10.19
N ALA A 311 -13.46 -9.20 9.72
CA ALA A 311 -12.88 -8.17 10.58
C ALA A 311 -12.34 -6.99 9.77
N ASN A 312 -12.25 -5.82 10.42
CA ASN A 312 -11.53 -4.66 9.92
C ASN A 312 -10.26 -4.44 10.76
N LEU A 313 -9.08 -4.59 10.15
CA LEU A 313 -7.78 -4.48 10.85
C LEU A 313 -7.55 -3.09 11.45
N GLY A 314 -8.04 -2.04 10.80
CA GLY A 314 -7.95 -0.67 11.32
C GLY A 314 -8.78 -0.48 12.58
N GLN A 315 -10.00 -1.03 12.61
CA GLN A 315 -10.83 -1.01 13.82
C GLN A 315 -10.25 -1.85 14.95
N LEU A 316 -9.67 -3.02 14.64
CA LEU A 316 -8.99 -3.84 15.63
C LEU A 316 -7.81 -3.08 16.26
N MET A 317 -6.96 -2.47 15.43
CA MET A 317 -5.83 -1.66 15.88
C MET A 317 -6.28 -0.44 16.67
N SER A 318 -7.34 0.26 16.19
CA SER A 318 -7.88 1.44 16.87
C SER A 318 -8.36 1.13 18.27
N ARG A 319 -9.05 0.01 18.47
CA ARG A 319 -9.49 -0.45 19.78
C ARG A 319 -8.32 -0.85 20.68
N HIS A 320 -7.34 -1.58 20.12
CA HIS A 320 -6.17 -2.05 20.87
C HIS A 320 -5.32 -0.89 21.39
N LEU A 321 -5.09 0.14 20.55
CA LEU A 321 -4.25 1.29 20.88
C LEU A 321 -5.01 2.48 21.46
N ASN A 322 -6.35 2.43 21.43
CA ASN A 322 -7.24 3.55 21.80
C ASN A 322 -6.88 4.84 21.06
N VAL A 323 -6.72 4.76 19.72
CA VAL A 323 -6.41 5.88 18.82
C VAL A 323 -7.10 5.71 17.47
N PRO A 324 -7.40 6.78 16.72
CA PRO A 324 -7.86 6.68 15.35
C PRO A 324 -6.79 6.08 14.43
N VAL A 325 -7.18 5.12 13.61
CA VAL A 325 -6.31 4.42 12.65
C VAL A 325 -6.90 4.55 11.26
N PRO A 326 -6.46 5.52 10.46
CA PRO A 326 -7.01 5.77 9.12
C PRO A 326 -6.58 4.75 8.07
N TYR A 327 -5.47 4.08 8.28
CA TYR A 327 -4.90 3.15 7.30
C TYR A 327 -4.29 1.93 7.95
N THR A 328 -4.50 0.76 7.34
CA THR A 328 -3.80 -0.48 7.67
C THR A 328 -3.45 -1.27 6.42
N LEU A 329 -2.36 -2.03 6.50
CA LEU A 329 -1.98 -3.03 5.51
C LEU A 329 -1.57 -4.31 6.22
N GLY A 330 -2.10 -5.45 5.77
CA GLY A 330 -1.84 -6.74 6.40
C GLY A 330 -1.80 -7.91 5.42
N GLY A 331 -1.55 -9.10 5.95
CA GLY A 331 -1.60 -10.36 5.19
C GLY A 331 -0.58 -10.42 4.06
N HIS A 332 0.64 -9.90 4.25
CA HIS A 332 1.61 -9.72 3.17
C HIS A 332 1.85 -10.95 2.30
N ASN A 333 2.02 -12.13 2.91
CA ASN A 333 2.35 -13.35 2.18
C ASN A 333 1.35 -14.47 2.47
N MET A 334 0.96 -14.64 3.75
CA MET A 334 0.01 -15.66 4.17
C MET A 334 -0.61 -15.28 5.51
N MET A 335 -1.73 -15.90 5.83
CA MET A 335 -2.22 -16.00 7.19
C MET A 335 -1.65 -17.28 7.78
N TYR A 336 -0.81 -17.17 8.79
CA TYR A 336 -0.06 -18.31 9.31
C TYR A 336 -0.92 -19.19 10.22
N PRO A 337 -1.14 -20.47 9.88
CA PRO A 337 -1.91 -21.37 10.74
C PRO A 337 -1.06 -21.84 11.94
N ALA A 338 -1.62 -21.74 13.14
CA ALA A 338 -1.03 -22.25 14.34
C ALA A 338 -2.07 -23.06 15.16
N THR A 339 -1.60 -23.82 16.15
CA THR A 339 -2.46 -24.44 17.14
C THR A 339 -2.32 -23.69 18.45
N HIS A 340 -3.41 -23.20 19.00
CA HIS A 340 -3.38 -22.48 20.28
C HIS A 340 -2.97 -23.45 21.39
N PRO A 341 -1.91 -23.14 22.15
CA PRO A 341 -1.28 -24.11 23.07
C PRO A 341 -2.20 -24.54 24.22
N THR A 342 -3.10 -23.66 24.66
CA THR A 342 -4.00 -23.93 25.79
C THR A 342 -5.29 -24.61 25.34
N THR A 343 -5.87 -24.18 24.21
CA THR A 343 -7.20 -24.65 23.77
C THR A 343 -7.14 -25.77 22.76
N GLY A 344 -5.98 -26.06 22.16
CA GLY A 344 -5.81 -27.01 21.06
C GLY A 344 -6.48 -26.59 19.75
N LYS A 345 -7.17 -25.45 19.70
CA LYS A 345 -7.88 -24.96 18.51
C LYS A 345 -6.91 -24.45 17.45
N ARG A 346 -7.25 -24.64 16.20
CA ARG A 346 -6.54 -24.03 15.08
C ARG A 346 -6.85 -22.55 15.01
N VAL A 347 -5.81 -21.73 14.97
CA VAL A 347 -5.87 -20.26 14.85
C VAL A 347 -5.11 -19.81 13.61
N HIS A 348 -5.35 -18.57 13.16
CA HIS A 348 -4.62 -17.96 12.04
C HIS A 348 -4.02 -16.63 12.49
N ILE A 349 -2.73 -16.47 12.28
CA ILE A 349 -1.98 -15.26 12.64
C ILE A 349 -1.86 -14.39 11.39
N ILE A 350 -2.20 -13.11 11.51
CA ILE A 350 -2.21 -12.13 10.44
C ILE A 350 -1.33 -10.96 10.85
N GLY A 351 -0.13 -10.86 10.28
CA GLY A 351 0.72 -9.69 10.48
C GLY A 351 0.17 -8.47 9.76
N PHE A 352 0.17 -7.32 10.41
CA PHE A 352 -0.28 -6.07 9.82
C PHE A 352 0.39 -4.86 10.48
N TYR A 353 0.29 -3.72 9.83
CA TYR A 353 0.70 -2.43 10.37
C TYR A 353 -0.29 -1.34 9.96
N GLY A 354 -0.25 -0.22 10.64
CA GLY A 354 -1.16 0.88 10.37
C GLY A 354 -0.60 2.24 10.71
N SER A 355 -1.17 3.26 10.10
CA SER A 355 -0.89 4.65 10.47
C SER A 355 -1.86 5.10 11.56
N MET A 356 -1.37 5.96 12.43
CA MET A 356 -2.13 6.52 13.56
C MET A 356 -2.26 8.02 13.45
N SER A 357 -3.25 8.57 14.13
CA SER A 357 -3.40 10.01 14.35
C SER A 357 -3.24 10.33 15.83
N GLY A 358 -2.44 11.34 16.16
CA GLY A 358 -2.52 12.00 17.46
C GLY A 358 -1.74 11.40 18.65
N LYS A 359 -0.88 10.39 18.46
CA LYS A 359 0.02 9.90 19.53
C LYS A 359 1.48 9.75 19.04
N PRO A 360 2.23 10.86 18.99
CA PRO A 360 3.61 10.83 18.50
C PRO A 360 4.56 9.93 19.32
N ASP A 361 4.21 9.65 20.59
CA ASP A 361 5.01 8.78 21.44
C ASP A 361 5.01 7.30 21.06
N LEU A 362 3.99 6.88 20.33
CA LEU A 362 3.85 5.52 19.82
C LEU A 362 4.37 5.37 18.39
N MET A 363 4.90 6.43 17.81
CA MET A 363 5.41 6.48 16.45
C MET A 363 6.89 6.86 16.45
N TRP A 364 7.63 6.32 15.50
CA TRP A 364 8.98 6.76 15.24
C TRP A 364 8.98 8.21 14.70
N LYS A 365 9.96 9.01 15.13
CA LYS A 365 10.13 10.40 14.69
C LYS A 365 10.24 10.47 13.16
N GLY A 366 9.26 11.07 12.50
CA GLY A 366 9.13 11.16 11.05
C GLY A 366 8.36 10.00 10.38
N SER A 367 7.97 8.97 11.13
CA SER A 367 7.05 7.92 10.66
C SER A 367 5.62 8.21 11.12
N ARG A 368 4.65 7.81 10.31
CA ARG A 368 3.23 7.81 10.65
C ARG A 368 2.74 6.45 11.18
N PHE A 369 3.62 5.47 11.22
CA PHE A 369 3.27 4.10 11.56
C PHE A 369 3.51 3.79 13.04
N TYR A 370 2.68 2.91 13.57
CA TYR A 370 2.88 2.36 14.91
C TYR A 370 4.18 1.56 14.98
N SER A 371 4.97 1.77 16.03
CA SER A 371 6.31 1.20 16.16
C SER A 371 6.37 -0.11 16.96
N GLY A 372 5.23 -0.66 17.37
CA GLY A 372 5.10 -2.04 17.86
C GLY A 372 4.52 -2.94 16.78
N ALA A 373 5.16 -4.01 16.43
CA ALA A 373 4.73 -4.92 15.38
C ALA A 373 3.44 -5.64 15.76
N LEU A 374 2.34 -5.30 15.10
CA LEU A 374 1.01 -5.84 15.39
C LEU A 374 0.70 -7.09 14.57
N PHE A 375 0.08 -8.05 15.21
CA PHE A 375 -0.56 -9.15 14.52
C PHE A 375 -1.91 -9.47 15.14
N ALA A 376 -2.86 -9.85 14.30
CA ALA A 376 -4.16 -10.34 14.72
C ALA A 376 -4.15 -11.87 14.78
N VAL A 377 -4.84 -12.42 15.75
CA VAL A 377 -5.05 -13.86 15.90
C VAL A 377 -6.54 -14.13 15.73
N ARG A 378 -6.90 -14.85 14.66
CA ARG A 378 -8.24 -15.34 14.40
C ARG A 378 -8.45 -16.68 15.10
N THR A 379 -9.38 -16.75 16.03
CA THR A 379 -9.74 -17.99 16.76
C THR A 379 -11.00 -18.65 16.21
N ALA A 380 -11.91 -17.89 15.63
CA ALA A 380 -13.13 -18.35 14.94
C ALA A 380 -13.58 -17.27 13.94
N ALA A 381 -14.65 -17.54 13.18
CA ALA A 381 -15.31 -16.50 12.40
C ALA A 381 -15.66 -15.33 13.31
N ASP A 382 -15.36 -14.11 12.88
CA ASP A 382 -15.60 -12.84 13.60
C ASP A 382 -14.94 -12.71 15.00
N LYS A 383 -14.02 -13.62 15.37
CA LYS A 383 -13.32 -13.59 16.65
C LYS A 383 -11.81 -13.36 16.47
N TYR A 384 -11.38 -12.17 16.82
CA TYR A 384 -10.02 -11.70 16.64
C TYR A 384 -9.47 -11.04 17.91
N THR A 385 -8.22 -11.34 18.24
CA THR A 385 -7.42 -10.61 19.23
C THR A 385 -6.24 -9.93 18.57
N VAL A 386 -5.74 -8.84 19.12
CA VAL A 386 -4.54 -8.14 18.63
C VAL A 386 -3.43 -8.30 19.63
N HIS A 387 -2.23 -8.60 19.15
CA HIS A 387 -1.02 -8.84 19.92
C HIS A 387 0.13 -8.01 19.35
N GLU A 388 1.17 -7.84 20.15
CA GLU A 388 2.38 -7.10 19.79
C GLU A 388 3.61 -8.00 19.94
N VAL A 389 4.50 -7.95 18.95
CA VAL A 389 5.80 -8.61 19.05
C VAL A 389 6.61 -7.90 20.12
N ASN A 390 7.24 -8.67 21.01
CA ASN A 390 8.00 -8.14 22.16
C ASN A 390 7.14 -7.37 23.18
N GLY A 391 5.81 -7.55 23.17
CA GLY A 391 4.84 -6.87 24.05
C GLY A 391 4.67 -5.38 23.72
N PRO A 392 3.87 -4.66 24.51
CA PRO A 392 3.52 -3.27 24.23
C PRO A 392 4.73 -2.37 23.97
N TYR A 393 4.64 -1.57 22.92
CA TYR A 393 5.72 -0.67 22.55
C TYR A 393 5.95 0.43 23.57
N THR A 394 7.21 0.66 23.90
CA THR A 394 7.69 1.82 24.67
C THR A 394 8.89 2.43 23.98
N LYS A 395 9.22 3.70 24.28
CA LYS A 395 10.35 4.42 23.66
C LYS A 395 11.71 3.73 23.77
N ASN A 396 11.86 2.82 24.74
CA ASN A 396 13.13 2.11 25.00
C ASN A 396 13.20 0.75 24.26
N LYS A 397 12.16 0.37 23.53
CA LYS A 397 12.11 -0.87 22.76
C LYS A 397 12.55 -0.66 21.33
N PRO A 398 13.05 -1.71 20.66
CA PRO A 398 13.32 -1.67 19.23
C PRO A 398 12.07 -1.27 18.43
N LEU A 399 12.28 -0.58 17.32
CA LEU A 399 11.23 -0.25 16.37
C LEU A 399 10.86 -1.50 15.59
N LEU A 400 9.60 -1.91 15.67
CA LEU A 400 9.11 -3.11 15.02
C LEU A 400 7.79 -2.77 14.32
N VAL A 401 7.82 -2.32 13.06
CA VAL A 401 6.60 -1.80 12.42
C VAL A 401 5.73 -2.91 11.85
N SER A 402 6.27 -3.83 11.07
CA SER A 402 5.47 -4.79 10.32
C SER A 402 5.98 -6.22 10.46
N PRO A 403 5.29 -7.09 11.21
CA PRO A 403 5.53 -8.52 11.17
C PRO A 403 5.00 -9.10 9.85
N ARG A 404 5.84 -9.86 9.14
CA ARG A 404 5.52 -10.42 7.81
C ARG A 404 5.65 -11.92 7.74
N ALA A 405 6.62 -12.47 8.46
CA ALA A 405 7.01 -13.85 8.37
C ALA A 405 6.79 -14.54 9.71
N PHE A 406 6.18 -15.71 9.68
CA PHE A 406 5.85 -16.51 10.85
C PHE A 406 6.30 -17.95 10.60
N CYS A 407 6.91 -18.58 11.59
CA CYS A 407 7.26 -19.98 11.51
C CYS A 407 7.27 -20.61 12.89
N ARG A 408 6.54 -21.71 13.08
CA ARG A 408 6.69 -22.56 14.22
C ARG A 408 8.14 -23.04 14.31
N SER A 409 8.72 -23.02 15.48
CA SER A 409 10.10 -23.43 15.68
C SER A 409 10.30 -24.89 15.26
N PRO A 410 11.31 -25.17 14.41
CA PRO A 410 11.68 -26.55 14.11
C PRO A 410 12.47 -27.21 15.24
N PHE A 411 12.87 -26.44 16.27
CA PHE A 411 13.66 -26.91 17.42
C PHE A 411 12.78 -27.24 18.62
N ASP A 412 11.73 -26.43 18.86
CA ASP A 412 10.72 -26.65 19.90
C ASP A 412 9.34 -26.30 19.31
N PRO A 413 8.45 -27.29 19.16
CA PRO A 413 7.12 -27.06 18.61
C PRO A 413 6.24 -26.16 19.47
N LYS A 414 6.64 -25.79 20.66
CA LYS A 414 5.92 -24.84 21.54
C LYS A 414 6.33 -23.38 21.34
N GLU A 415 7.32 -23.13 20.47
CA GLU A 415 7.80 -21.78 20.15
C GLU A 415 7.40 -21.35 18.73
N ILE A 416 7.31 -20.04 18.51
CA ILE A 416 7.14 -19.41 17.21
C ILE A 416 8.22 -18.34 16.98
N PHE A 417 8.70 -18.26 15.77
CA PHE A 417 9.56 -17.19 15.25
C PHE A 417 8.72 -16.24 14.41
N ILE A 418 8.91 -14.95 14.63
CA ILE A 418 8.22 -13.87 13.91
C ILE A 418 9.26 -12.90 13.40
N GLY A 419 9.26 -12.63 12.10
CA GLY A 419 10.17 -11.71 11.44
C GLY A 419 9.45 -10.60 10.69
N GLY A 420 10.12 -9.48 10.51
CA GLY A 420 9.52 -8.33 9.88
C GLY A 420 10.50 -7.23 9.56
N HIS A 421 9.97 -6.00 9.47
CA HIS A 421 10.73 -4.81 9.12
C HIS A 421 10.24 -3.59 9.89
N ASP A 422 11.09 -2.59 9.95
CA ASP A 422 10.71 -1.21 10.20
C ASP A 422 10.39 -0.53 8.87
N SER A 423 9.38 0.30 8.84
CA SER A 423 9.02 1.13 7.68
C SER A 423 9.36 2.59 7.92
N SER A 424 10.38 2.90 8.72
CA SER A 424 10.84 4.25 8.88
C SER A 424 11.25 4.84 7.52
N ASN A 425 10.93 6.11 7.28
CA ASN A 425 11.38 6.80 6.06
C ASN A 425 12.89 7.08 6.06
N LYS A 426 13.62 6.61 7.04
CA LYS A 426 15.07 6.69 7.10
C LYS A 426 15.66 5.49 6.35
N ILE A 427 16.01 5.79 5.16
CA ILE A 427 16.95 5.10 4.31
C ILE A 427 18.24 4.94 5.08
N SER A 428 18.68 3.74 5.37
CA SER A 428 20.09 3.45 5.63
C SER A 428 20.42 2.31 6.57
N ASP A 429 19.46 1.72 7.25
CA ASP A 429 19.86 0.80 8.29
C ASP A 429 19.35 -0.61 8.03
N ASN A 430 20.11 -1.59 8.42
CA ASN A 430 19.69 -2.97 8.46
C ASN A 430 18.56 -3.13 9.48
N LEU A 431 17.32 -3.08 9.02
CA LEU A 431 16.11 -2.98 9.84
C LEU A 431 15.36 -4.31 9.97
N ALA A 432 15.91 -5.39 9.39
CA ALA A 432 15.33 -6.71 9.48
C ALA A 432 15.55 -7.31 10.86
N TRP A 433 14.49 -7.83 11.44
CA TRP A 433 14.51 -8.44 12.76
C TRP A 433 13.74 -9.76 12.81
N ILE A 434 14.13 -10.64 13.73
CA ILE A 434 13.37 -11.83 14.10
C ILE A 434 13.32 -11.93 15.62
N PHE A 435 12.10 -12.08 16.16
CA PHE A 435 11.85 -12.42 17.55
C PHE A 435 11.31 -13.84 17.66
N ARG A 436 11.53 -14.48 18.80
CA ARG A 436 10.90 -15.75 19.15
C ARG A 436 10.25 -15.69 20.52
N ALA A 437 9.20 -16.47 20.68
CA ALA A 437 8.54 -16.63 21.98
C ALA A 437 7.84 -18.00 22.06
N PRO A 438 7.56 -18.50 23.26
CA PRO A 438 6.59 -19.55 23.45
C PRO A 438 5.23 -19.14 22.85
N LEU A 439 4.53 -20.09 22.28
CA LEU A 439 3.19 -19.84 21.71
C LEU A 439 2.20 -19.30 22.75
N THR A 440 2.34 -19.67 24.03
CA THR A 440 1.55 -19.11 25.13
C THR A 440 1.77 -17.62 25.34
N VAL A 441 2.99 -17.14 25.11
CA VAL A 441 3.34 -15.71 25.18
C VAL A 441 2.86 -14.97 23.93
N ALA A 442 3.07 -15.57 22.74
CA ALA A 442 2.74 -14.93 21.48
C ALA A 442 1.23 -14.84 21.26
N LEU A 443 0.47 -15.89 21.58
CA LEU A 443 -0.98 -15.95 21.34
C LEU A 443 -1.81 -15.47 22.54
N GLY A 444 -1.17 -15.31 23.74
CA GLY A 444 -1.84 -14.89 24.96
C GLY A 444 -2.81 -15.94 25.53
N GLU A 445 -3.41 -15.62 26.66
CA GLU A 445 -4.58 -16.35 27.17
C GLU A 445 -5.83 -15.90 26.40
N GLU A 446 -6.78 -16.83 26.21
CA GLU A 446 -8.06 -16.55 25.55
C GLU A 446 -8.99 -15.65 26.41
N LYS A 447 -8.54 -14.44 26.74
CA LYS A 447 -9.42 -13.37 27.23
C LYS A 447 -10.03 -12.70 26.01
N GLY A 448 -11.08 -13.33 25.49
CA GLY A 448 -11.76 -12.89 24.29
C GLY A 448 -12.31 -11.47 24.46
N LEU A 449 -11.82 -10.54 23.68
CA LEU A 449 -12.66 -9.46 23.18
C LEU A 449 -13.64 -10.14 22.24
N THR A 450 -14.86 -10.43 22.73
CA THR A 450 -15.97 -10.76 21.86
C THR A 450 -16.10 -9.64 20.85
N ALA A 451 -15.95 -9.95 19.58
CA ALA A 451 -16.50 -9.08 18.56
C ALA A 451 -17.98 -8.88 18.93
N PRO A 452 -18.54 -7.67 18.87
CA PRO A 452 -19.96 -7.49 19.16
C PRO A 452 -20.73 -8.50 18.34
N SER A 453 -21.63 -9.22 19.01
CA SER A 453 -22.60 -10.12 18.42
C SER A 453 -23.32 -9.42 17.29
N GLN A 454 -23.17 -9.90 16.08
CA GLN A 454 -23.45 -9.28 14.81
C GLN A 454 -22.95 -7.84 14.71
N PRO A 455 -22.15 -7.49 13.71
CA PRO A 455 -22.17 -6.13 13.28
C PRO A 455 -23.67 -5.88 13.03
N ASP A 456 -24.22 -4.93 13.77
CA ASP A 456 -25.24 -4.02 13.30
C ASP A 456 -24.99 -3.88 11.79
N PRO A 457 -25.94 -4.29 10.88
CA PRO A 457 -25.72 -4.45 9.45
C PRO A 457 -24.84 -3.29 9.07
N SER A 458 -23.56 -3.60 8.95
CA SER A 458 -22.45 -2.69 9.20
C SER A 458 -22.89 -1.45 8.55
N PRO A 459 -23.01 -0.30 9.20
CA PRO A 459 -23.37 0.86 8.45
C PRO A 459 -22.40 0.72 7.33
N ARG A 460 -22.92 0.14 6.14
CA ARG A 460 -22.19 -0.07 4.92
C ARG A 460 -21.15 0.93 5.06
N MET A 461 -19.84 0.54 5.37
CA MET A 461 -18.88 1.51 5.84
C MET A 461 -19.20 2.69 5.06
N ALA A 462 -19.91 3.63 5.72
CA ALA A 462 -20.58 4.61 4.94
C ALA A 462 -19.44 5.01 4.13
N ARG A 463 -19.41 4.50 2.87
CA ARG A 463 -18.42 4.96 1.95
C ARG A 463 -18.13 6.24 2.58
N VAL A 464 -16.92 6.46 3.22
CA VAL A 464 -16.73 7.75 3.76
C VAL A 464 -16.96 8.53 2.51
N ASP A 465 -18.21 8.79 2.29
CA ASP A 465 -18.68 9.67 1.26
C ASP A 465 -18.21 10.94 1.91
N ASP A 466 -16.87 11.19 1.70
CA ASP A 466 -16.17 12.33 2.25
C ASP A 466 -16.88 13.60 1.81
N GLY A 467 -18.04 13.41 1.18
CA GLY A 467 -18.77 14.41 0.47
C GLY A 467 -17.99 14.92 -0.74
N PRO A 468 -18.41 16.00 -1.35
CA PRO A 468 -17.69 16.58 -2.47
C PRO A 468 -16.28 16.97 -2.07
N VAL A 469 -15.29 16.49 -2.82
CA VAL A 469 -13.90 16.95 -2.70
C VAL A 469 -13.57 17.89 -3.86
N TYR A 470 -12.69 18.84 -3.58
CA TYR A 470 -12.19 19.80 -4.56
C TYR A 470 -10.75 19.48 -4.86
N GLU A 471 -10.31 19.64 -6.10
CA GLU A 471 -8.95 19.43 -6.52
C GLU A 471 -8.38 20.70 -7.14
N LEU A 472 -7.47 21.36 -6.41
CA LEU A 472 -6.70 22.49 -6.92
C LEU A 472 -5.54 21.93 -7.76
N ARG A 473 -5.49 22.38 -9.01
CA ARG A 473 -4.40 22.03 -9.93
C ARG A 473 -3.68 23.27 -10.40
N ILE A 474 -2.35 23.23 -10.36
CA ILE A 474 -1.48 24.29 -10.87
C ILE A 474 -0.50 23.66 -11.85
N TYR A 475 -0.56 24.09 -13.09
CA TYR A 475 0.32 23.68 -14.17
C TYR A 475 1.33 24.80 -14.45
N ALA A 476 2.59 24.45 -14.63
CA ALA A 476 3.61 25.38 -15.12
C ALA A 476 3.87 25.07 -16.60
N ALA A 477 3.46 25.98 -17.47
CA ALA A 477 3.71 25.81 -18.89
C ALA A 477 5.20 25.98 -19.23
N THR A 478 5.65 25.20 -20.22
CA THR A 478 6.96 25.44 -20.84
C THR A 478 6.93 26.83 -21.50
N GLU A 479 8.08 27.45 -21.67
CA GLU A 479 8.22 28.75 -22.33
C GLU A 479 7.52 28.74 -23.68
N ASP A 480 6.78 29.82 -23.96
CA ASP A 480 5.97 30.01 -25.18
C ASP A 480 4.86 28.96 -25.44
N ARG A 481 4.61 28.04 -24.49
CA ARG A 481 3.59 26.99 -24.64
C ARG A 481 2.29 27.22 -23.89
N LEU A 482 2.16 28.33 -23.15
CA LEU A 482 0.95 28.61 -22.37
C LEU A 482 -0.29 28.74 -23.28
N GLY A 483 -0.14 29.38 -24.44
CA GLY A 483 -1.25 29.51 -25.41
C GLY A 483 -1.77 28.15 -25.90
N HIS A 484 -0.87 27.20 -26.18
CA HIS A 484 -1.25 25.83 -26.56
C HIS A 484 -1.91 25.06 -25.40
N LEU A 485 -1.46 25.31 -24.17
CA LEU A 485 -2.09 24.73 -22.99
C LEU A 485 -3.53 25.25 -22.83
N VAL A 486 -3.75 26.56 -22.96
CA VAL A 486 -5.09 27.17 -22.93
C VAL A 486 -5.97 26.62 -24.06
N LYS A 487 -5.44 26.55 -25.29
CA LYS A 487 -6.14 25.96 -26.45
C LYS A 487 -6.58 24.54 -26.18
N ARG A 488 -5.67 23.68 -25.66
CA ARG A 488 -5.99 22.29 -25.28
C ARG A 488 -7.16 22.21 -24.29
N PHE A 489 -7.18 23.09 -23.29
CA PHE A 489 -8.25 23.09 -22.30
C PHE A 489 -9.57 23.53 -22.92
N ARG A 490 -9.57 24.56 -23.74
CA ARG A 490 -10.76 25.10 -24.41
C ARG A 490 -11.38 24.08 -25.38
N GLU A 491 -10.57 23.46 -26.20
CA GLU A 491 -11.05 22.63 -27.31
C GLU A 491 -11.34 21.17 -26.90
N HIS A 492 -10.59 20.65 -25.91
CA HIS A 492 -10.64 19.24 -25.57
C HIS A 492 -10.89 18.97 -24.09
N THR A 493 -10.06 19.56 -23.20
CA THR A 493 -9.96 19.09 -21.83
C THR A 493 -11.22 19.37 -21.00
N ASP A 494 -11.81 20.59 -21.08
CA ASP A 494 -13.03 20.94 -20.33
C ASP A 494 -14.19 20.01 -20.67
N ARG A 495 -14.42 19.77 -21.97
CA ARG A 495 -15.50 18.88 -22.42
C ARG A 495 -15.27 17.44 -21.93
N LEU A 496 -14.04 16.95 -21.99
CA LEU A 496 -13.68 15.61 -21.51
C LEU A 496 -13.77 15.50 -19.99
N PHE A 497 -13.44 16.54 -19.23
CA PHE A 497 -13.66 16.55 -17.78
C PHE A 497 -15.14 16.33 -17.47
N ARG A 498 -16.04 17.08 -18.11
CA ARG A 498 -17.48 16.93 -17.92
C ARG A 498 -17.99 15.55 -18.35
N LYS A 499 -17.50 15.02 -19.50
CA LYS A 499 -17.80 13.65 -19.95
C LYS A 499 -17.49 12.64 -18.87
N HIS A 500 -16.38 12.81 -18.15
CA HIS A 500 -15.93 11.93 -17.08
C HIS A 500 -16.33 12.40 -15.67
N LYS A 501 -17.42 13.18 -15.56
CA LYS A 501 -18.02 13.59 -14.27
C LYS A 501 -17.06 14.35 -13.33
N MET A 502 -16.09 15.06 -13.90
CA MET A 502 -15.26 16.03 -13.21
C MET A 502 -15.83 17.42 -13.47
N GLU A 503 -16.33 18.08 -12.43
CA GLU A 503 -17.01 19.38 -12.55
C GLU A 503 -16.00 20.52 -12.40
N PRO A 504 -15.68 21.28 -13.46
CA PRO A 504 -14.81 22.44 -13.33
C PRO A 504 -15.48 23.56 -12.57
N ILE A 505 -14.81 24.09 -11.55
CA ILE A 505 -15.21 25.29 -10.83
C ILE A 505 -14.73 26.54 -11.55
N GLY A 506 -13.52 26.50 -12.08
CA GLY A 506 -12.97 27.59 -12.87
C GLY A 506 -11.58 27.32 -13.39
N TYR A 507 -11.20 28.11 -14.39
CA TYR A 507 -9.91 28.13 -15.04
C TYR A 507 -9.36 29.55 -15.05
N TRP A 508 -8.13 29.72 -14.60
CA TRP A 508 -7.54 31.04 -14.42
C TRP A 508 -6.08 31.08 -14.90
N LEU A 509 -5.67 32.29 -15.29
CA LEU A 509 -4.25 32.65 -15.44
C LEU A 509 -3.87 33.68 -14.40
N PRO A 510 -2.61 33.70 -13.92
CA PRO A 510 -2.12 34.76 -13.05
C PRO A 510 -2.26 36.13 -13.70
N ALA A 511 -2.82 37.09 -12.96
CA ALA A 511 -2.99 38.47 -13.40
C ALA A 511 -1.72 39.31 -13.25
N ASP A 512 -0.89 38.93 -12.30
CA ASP A 512 0.40 39.58 -11.97
C ASP A 512 1.44 38.53 -11.57
N GLY A 513 2.64 38.96 -11.21
CA GLY A 513 3.72 38.10 -10.79
C GLY A 513 4.93 38.08 -11.73
N THR A 514 5.94 37.29 -11.40
CA THR A 514 7.14 37.07 -12.19
C THR A 514 6.85 36.38 -13.52
N ALA A 515 7.78 36.43 -14.47
CA ALA A 515 7.64 35.72 -15.76
C ALA A 515 7.34 34.21 -15.55
N LYS A 516 7.95 33.55 -14.57
CA LYS A 516 7.70 32.17 -14.22
C LYS A 516 6.27 31.96 -13.65
N GLU A 517 5.80 32.87 -12.82
CA GLU A 517 4.44 32.78 -12.26
C GLU A 517 3.38 33.01 -13.32
N LYS A 518 3.59 33.93 -14.26
CA LYS A 518 2.68 34.22 -15.37
C LYS A 518 2.49 33.04 -16.35
N ARG A 519 3.39 32.05 -16.32
CA ARG A 519 3.26 30.79 -17.10
C ARG A 519 2.43 29.71 -16.38
N ARG A 520 1.85 30.02 -15.23
CA ARG A 520 0.96 29.08 -14.51
C ARG A 520 -0.43 29.09 -15.13
N PHE A 521 -1.03 27.89 -15.14
CA PHE A 521 -2.44 27.68 -15.46
C PHE A 521 -3.07 27.04 -14.22
N VAL A 522 -4.07 27.70 -13.64
CA VAL A 522 -4.70 27.30 -12.37
C VAL A 522 -6.12 26.86 -12.64
N TYR A 523 -6.55 25.77 -12.03
CA TYR A 523 -7.94 25.36 -12.08
C TYR A 523 -8.35 24.57 -10.84
N ILE A 524 -9.64 24.53 -10.58
CA ILE A 524 -10.25 23.76 -9.51
C ILE A 524 -11.33 22.87 -10.12
N LEU A 525 -11.27 21.57 -9.79
CA LEU A 525 -12.31 20.60 -10.09
C LEU A 525 -13.06 20.25 -8.81
N LYS A 526 -14.35 19.95 -8.94
CA LYS A 526 -15.17 19.33 -7.90
C LYS A 526 -15.48 17.90 -8.31
N HIS A 527 -15.36 16.99 -7.37
CA HIS A 527 -15.70 15.59 -7.53
C HIS A 527 -16.72 15.18 -6.47
N PRO A 528 -17.60 14.21 -6.77
CA PRO A 528 -18.59 13.74 -5.78
C PRO A 528 -17.94 13.16 -4.51
N SER A 529 -16.76 12.58 -4.64
CA SER A 529 -15.95 12.08 -3.52
C SER A 529 -14.48 11.91 -3.96
N ARG A 530 -13.59 11.66 -3.02
CA ARG A 530 -12.17 11.36 -3.32
C ARG A 530 -12.02 10.12 -4.20
N TYR A 531 -12.87 9.12 -3.96
CA TYR A 531 -12.94 7.92 -4.78
C TYR A 531 -13.46 8.20 -6.20
N ALA A 532 -14.53 9.00 -6.32
CA ALA A 532 -15.03 9.40 -7.63
C ALA A 532 -13.97 10.17 -8.42
N ALA A 533 -13.19 11.03 -7.79
CA ALA A 533 -12.07 11.72 -8.43
C ALA A 533 -11.09 10.73 -9.07
N TYR A 534 -10.69 9.71 -8.33
CA TYR A 534 -9.80 8.66 -8.84
C TYR A 534 -10.38 7.94 -10.07
N LYS A 535 -11.64 7.46 -9.97
CA LYS A 535 -12.31 6.77 -11.10
C LYS A 535 -12.42 7.68 -12.33
N ASN A 536 -12.77 8.94 -12.12
CA ASN A 536 -12.99 9.90 -13.19
C ASN A 536 -11.68 10.27 -13.90
N TRP A 537 -10.59 10.47 -13.14
CA TRP A 537 -9.25 10.67 -13.71
C TRP A 537 -8.77 9.46 -14.50
N ASN A 538 -9.00 8.27 -13.98
CA ASN A 538 -8.66 7.04 -14.68
C ASN A 538 -9.41 6.92 -16.00
N ALA A 539 -10.73 7.12 -15.99
CA ALA A 539 -11.55 7.08 -17.19
C ALA A 539 -11.12 8.14 -18.23
N PHE A 540 -10.81 9.36 -17.76
CA PHE A 540 -10.31 10.45 -18.60
C PHE A 540 -8.97 10.11 -19.26
N THR A 541 -7.99 9.64 -18.51
CA THR A 541 -6.65 9.36 -19.07
C THR A 541 -6.63 8.20 -20.07
N HIS A 542 -7.61 7.30 -20.00
CA HIS A 542 -7.77 6.17 -20.92
C HIS A 542 -8.77 6.42 -22.05
N ASP A 543 -9.39 7.58 -22.08
CA ASP A 543 -10.35 7.92 -23.12
C ASP A 543 -9.68 7.93 -24.51
N PRO A 544 -10.19 7.17 -25.50
CA PRO A 544 -9.63 7.17 -26.85
C PRO A 544 -9.59 8.56 -27.51
N GLU A 545 -10.54 9.43 -27.15
CA GLU A 545 -10.61 10.79 -27.65
C GLU A 545 -9.50 11.66 -27.04
N TRP A 546 -9.18 11.48 -25.74
CA TRP A 546 -8.02 12.10 -25.11
C TRP A 546 -6.71 11.67 -25.79
N LYS A 547 -6.56 10.38 -26.07
CA LYS A 547 -5.37 9.87 -26.76
C LYS A 547 -5.21 10.50 -28.14
N ARG A 548 -6.21 10.36 -29.00
CA ARG A 548 -6.13 10.82 -30.39
C ARG A 548 -6.17 12.34 -30.52
N GLY A 549 -7.03 13.01 -29.75
CA GLY A 549 -7.22 14.45 -29.85
C GLY A 549 -6.19 15.29 -29.10
N VAL A 550 -5.42 14.67 -28.16
CA VAL A 550 -4.45 15.41 -27.34
C VAL A 550 -3.08 14.75 -27.31
N LEU A 551 -2.98 13.49 -26.87
CA LEU A 551 -1.66 12.89 -26.63
C LEU A 551 -0.90 12.61 -27.93
N GLU A 552 -1.58 12.32 -29.01
CA GLU A 552 -0.99 12.05 -30.32
C GLU A 552 -0.79 13.33 -31.16
N GLN A 553 -1.29 14.49 -30.69
CA GLN A 553 -1.15 15.76 -31.42
C GLN A 553 0.17 16.45 -31.08
N PRO A 554 1.03 16.73 -32.06
CA PRO A 554 2.32 17.37 -31.84
C PRO A 554 2.22 18.73 -31.14
N GLU A 555 1.19 19.50 -31.41
CA GLU A 555 0.96 20.82 -30.83
C GLU A 555 0.72 20.79 -29.32
N PHE A 556 0.26 19.64 -28.77
CA PHE A 556 -0.03 19.49 -27.32
C PHE A 556 1.03 18.70 -26.57
N GLN A 557 2.15 18.36 -27.20
CA GLN A 557 3.25 17.69 -26.53
C GLN A 557 4.16 18.70 -25.79
N ARG A 558 4.79 18.22 -24.71
CA ARG A 558 5.77 19.01 -23.91
C ARG A 558 5.22 20.36 -23.44
N LEU A 559 3.94 20.45 -23.14
CA LEU A 559 3.32 21.72 -22.70
C LEU A 559 3.75 22.15 -21.30
N LEU A 560 4.19 21.23 -20.46
CA LEU A 560 4.50 21.48 -19.06
C LEU A 560 6.01 21.38 -18.81
N SER A 561 6.54 22.33 -18.06
CA SER A 561 7.96 22.38 -17.67
C SER A 561 8.26 21.56 -16.41
N GLU A 562 7.25 21.24 -15.62
CA GLU A 562 7.37 20.47 -14.39
C GLU A 562 6.09 19.65 -14.13
N ARG A 563 6.16 18.69 -13.21
CA ARG A 563 4.98 17.89 -12.83
C ARG A 563 3.89 18.80 -12.25
N PRO A 564 2.61 18.63 -12.66
CA PRO A 564 1.51 19.41 -12.11
C PRO A 564 1.38 19.28 -10.60
N THR A 565 1.17 20.41 -9.92
CA THR A 565 0.71 20.39 -8.53
C THR A 565 -0.76 19.94 -8.51
N SER A 566 -1.09 19.00 -7.63
CA SER A 566 -2.46 18.54 -7.37
C SER A 566 -2.69 18.50 -5.86
N ILE A 567 -3.69 19.24 -5.38
CA ILE A 567 -4.05 19.30 -3.97
C ILE A 567 -5.54 18.99 -3.85
N PHE A 568 -5.87 17.84 -3.30
CA PHE A 568 -7.24 17.53 -2.94
C PHE A 568 -7.62 18.23 -1.64
N MET A 569 -8.85 18.75 -1.56
CA MET A 569 -9.32 19.61 -0.49
C MET A 569 -10.75 19.27 -0.11
N THR A 570 -11.08 19.40 1.17
CA THR A 570 -12.46 19.37 1.67
C THR A 570 -12.92 20.80 1.99
N ALA A 571 -14.16 21.12 1.67
CA ALA A 571 -14.74 22.40 2.05
C ALA A 571 -14.91 22.46 3.58
N ASN A 572 -14.51 23.58 4.16
CA ASN A 572 -14.71 23.83 5.59
C ASN A 572 -16.20 24.12 5.87
N ASP A 573 -16.70 23.84 7.06
CA ASP A 573 -18.11 23.97 7.44
C ASP A 573 -18.67 25.38 7.22
N TYR A 574 -17.84 26.41 7.28
CA TYR A 574 -18.20 27.79 7.02
C TYR A 574 -18.03 28.22 5.57
N SER A 575 -17.54 27.36 4.70
CA SER A 575 -17.55 27.58 3.26
C SER A 575 -18.97 27.45 2.72
N ALA A 576 -19.31 28.21 1.70
CA ALA A 576 -20.59 28.02 1.00
C ALA A 576 -20.69 26.55 0.52
N LYS A 577 -21.89 25.95 0.57
CA LYS A 577 -22.14 24.56 0.11
C LYS A 577 -21.76 24.34 -1.33
N ALA A 578 -21.79 25.39 -2.14
CA ALA A 578 -21.16 25.45 -3.45
C ALA A 578 -20.35 26.74 -3.54
N PRO A 579 -19.20 26.76 -4.22
CA PRO A 579 -18.47 27.99 -4.47
C PRO A 579 -19.41 29.02 -5.13
N THR A 580 -19.54 30.18 -4.52
CA THR A 580 -20.36 31.26 -5.09
C THR A 580 -19.57 31.93 -6.20
N LEU A 581 -19.77 31.46 -7.42
CA LEU A 581 -19.11 32.00 -8.61
C LEU A 581 -19.88 33.24 -9.09
N SER A 582 -19.16 34.32 -9.37
CA SER A 582 -19.76 35.48 -10.03
C SER A 582 -20.01 35.19 -11.50
N THR A 583 -21.18 35.53 -11.97
CA THR A 583 -21.50 35.55 -13.41
C THR A 583 -21.14 36.88 -14.07
N LYS A 584 -20.73 37.89 -13.28
CA LYS A 584 -20.30 39.19 -13.79
C LYS A 584 -18.92 39.10 -14.41
N VAL A 585 -18.84 39.49 -15.65
CA VAL A 585 -17.56 39.56 -16.40
C VAL A 585 -16.67 40.65 -15.79
N GLY A 586 -15.37 40.37 -15.62
CA GLY A 586 -14.36 41.38 -15.26
C GLY A 586 -13.82 41.31 -13.84
N GLY A 587 -14.25 40.36 -13.03
CA GLY A 587 -13.73 40.18 -11.66
C GLY A 587 -12.31 39.59 -11.64
N ILE A 588 -11.57 39.91 -10.56
CA ILE A 588 -10.26 39.30 -10.28
C ILE A 588 -10.41 38.36 -9.07
N TYR A 589 -9.87 37.16 -9.19
CA TYR A 589 -9.83 36.20 -8.10
C TYR A 589 -8.51 36.29 -7.35
N GLU A 590 -8.54 35.97 -6.08
CA GLU A 590 -7.34 35.86 -5.26
C GLU A 590 -7.32 34.50 -4.54
N LEU A 591 -6.40 33.65 -4.94
CA LEU A 591 -6.11 32.37 -4.29
C LEU A 591 -5.08 32.61 -3.17
N ARG A 592 -5.42 32.18 -1.97
CA ARG A 592 -4.52 32.32 -0.82
C ARG A 592 -4.28 31.01 -0.12
N THR A 593 -3.02 30.81 0.29
CA THR A 593 -2.61 29.66 1.10
C THR A 593 -2.02 30.15 2.41
N TYR A 594 -2.61 29.73 3.50
CA TYR A 594 -2.17 30.04 4.86
C TYR A 594 -1.60 28.78 5.49
N THR A 595 -0.36 28.86 5.99
CA THR A 595 0.23 27.81 6.81
C THR A 595 0.12 28.19 8.27
N ALA A 596 -0.73 27.50 9.02
CA ALA A 596 -0.88 27.70 10.45
C ALA A 596 0.37 27.24 11.22
N ALA A 597 0.60 27.86 12.37
CA ALA A 597 1.56 27.35 13.34
C ALA A 597 1.07 25.98 13.87
N GLU A 598 1.97 25.25 14.48
CA GLU A 598 1.69 23.91 15.00
C GLU A 598 0.46 23.91 15.92
N ASN A 599 -0.48 23.02 15.65
CA ASN A 599 -1.77 22.87 16.38
C ASN A 599 -2.68 24.11 16.34
N LYS A 600 -2.49 25.05 15.40
CA LYS A 600 -3.28 26.31 15.32
C LYS A 600 -4.29 26.35 14.17
N LEU A 601 -4.39 25.32 13.34
CA LEU A 601 -5.32 25.30 12.18
C LEU A 601 -6.78 25.45 12.63
N ALA A 602 -7.19 24.74 13.67
CA ALA A 602 -8.56 24.84 14.21
C ALA A 602 -8.89 26.28 14.68
N MET A 603 -7.97 26.93 15.36
CA MET A 603 -8.12 28.34 15.79
C MET A 603 -8.15 29.29 14.60
N LEU A 604 -7.34 29.03 13.57
CA LEU A 604 -7.35 29.81 12.33
C LEU A 604 -8.72 29.70 11.64
N ASN A 605 -9.22 28.46 11.46
CA ASN A 605 -10.54 28.21 10.88
C ASN A 605 -11.66 28.87 11.69
N ALA A 606 -11.65 28.77 13.02
CA ALA A 606 -12.61 29.44 13.89
C ALA A 606 -12.58 30.96 13.70
N ARG A 607 -11.44 31.59 13.56
CA ARG A 607 -11.30 33.03 13.25
C ARG A 607 -11.97 33.39 11.91
N PHE A 608 -11.75 32.54 10.89
CA PHE A 608 -12.40 32.76 9.59
C PHE A 608 -13.90 32.60 9.69
N ALA A 609 -14.39 31.51 10.27
CA ALA A 609 -15.81 31.23 10.44
C ALA A 609 -16.55 32.32 11.19
N ASN A 610 -16.01 32.76 12.34
CA ASN A 610 -16.70 33.65 13.25
C ASN A 610 -16.58 35.14 12.90
N HIS A 611 -15.50 35.50 12.18
CA HIS A 611 -15.17 36.92 11.98
C HIS A 611 -14.74 37.29 10.58
N THR A 612 -13.66 36.61 10.02
CA THR A 612 -12.94 37.09 8.85
C THR A 612 -13.82 37.16 7.61
N THR A 613 -14.64 36.13 7.35
CA THR A 613 -15.51 36.04 6.18
C THR A 613 -16.51 37.21 6.13
N ARG A 614 -17.11 37.57 7.27
CA ARG A 614 -18.05 38.71 7.37
C ARG A 614 -17.36 40.06 7.16
N ILE A 615 -16.11 40.18 7.67
CA ILE A 615 -15.37 41.44 7.49
C ILE A 615 -14.92 41.55 6.02
N PHE A 616 -14.56 40.45 5.35
CA PHE A 616 -14.28 40.45 3.92
C PHE A 616 -15.44 40.99 3.10
N THR A 617 -16.65 40.46 3.33
CA THR A 617 -17.87 40.92 2.63
C THR A 617 -18.12 42.42 2.83
N LYS A 618 -17.92 42.94 4.05
CA LYS A 618 -18.05 44.39 4.34
C LYS A 618 -17.06 45.25 3.55
N HIS A 619 -15.95 44.73 3.18
CA HIS A 619 -14.91 45.44 2.44
C HIS A 619 -14.85 45.07 0.95
N GLY A 620 -15.98 44.58 0.38
CA GLY A 620 -16.09 44.33 -1.06
C GLY A 620 -15.31 43.11 -1.55
N MET A 621 -14.92 42.19 -0.64
CA MET A 621 -14.30 40.93 -0.98
C MET A 621 -15.36 39.81 -0.95
N SER A 622 -15.68 39.24 -2.10
CA SER A 622 -16.65 38.15 -2.20
C SER A 622 -16.04 36.82 -1.81
N ASN A 623 -16.65 36.12 -0.87
CA ASN A 623 -16.17 34.79 -0.43
C ASN A 623 -16.60 33.75 -1.46
N VAL A 624 -15.63 33.04 -2.08
CA VAL A 624 -15.89 31.99 -3.07
C VAL A 624 -15.85 30.62 -2.43
N GLY A 625 -14.77 30.28 -1.73
CA GLY A 625 -14.66 29.01 -1.04
C GLY A 625 -13.45 28.93 -0.11
N TYR A 626 -13.55 28.06 0.89
CA TYR A 626 -12.57 27.84 1.94
C TYR A 626 -12.39 26.34 2.14
N TRP A 627 -11.14 25.88 2.02
CA TRP A 627 -10.82 24.47 2.03
C TRP A 627 -9.64 24.16 2.93
N THR A 628 -9.66 22.97 3.49
CA THR A 628 -8.50 22.35 4.11
C THR A 628 -8.01 21.21 3.17
N PRO A 629 -6.72 21.10 2.88
CA PRO A 629 -6.18 19.97 2.13
C PRO A 629 -6.66 18.64 2.71
N PHE A 630 -6.91 17.67 1.84
CA PHE A 630 -7.37 16.35 2.25
C PHE A 630 -6.22 15.49 2.78
N ASP A 631 -5.05 15.63 2.16
CA ASP A 631 -3.88 14.82 2.42
C ASP A 631 -2.96 15.42 3.49
N ARG A 632 -2.21 14.57 4.19
CA ARG A 632 -1.18 14.98 5.15
C ARG A 632 0.14 15.31 4.43
N PRO A 633 0.98 16.18 5.01
CA PRO A 633 0.80 16.88 6.32
C PRO A 633 -0.03 18.18 6.22
N GLU A 634 -0.40 18.59 5.01
CA GLU A 634 -1.02 19.90 4.75
C GLU A 634 -2.40 20.04 5.41
N ASN A 635 -3.14 18.92 5.60
CA ASN A 635 -4.45 18.95 6.29
C ASN A 635 -4.36 19.34 7.77
N GLU A 636 -3.17 19.28 8.37
CA GLU A 636 -2.97 19.62 9.78
C GLU A 636 -2.65 21.10 10.01
N ASN A 637 -2.22 21.80 8.96
CA ASN A 637 -1.73 23.16 9.11
C ASN A 637 -2.09 24.12 7.98
N THR A 638 -2.84 23.72 6.97
CA THR A 638 -3.06 24.54 5.79
C THR A 638 -4.52 24.90 5.57
N LEU A 639 -4.79 26.17 5.37
CA LEU A 639 -6.05 26.71 4.89
C LEU A 639 -5.84 27.30 3.51
N ILE A 640 -6.60 26.83 2.52
CA ILE A 640 -6.63 27.37 1.15
C ILE A 640 -7.98 28.05 0.95
N TYR A 641 -7.99 29.24 0.37
CA TYR A 641 -9.24 29.88 0.05
C TYR A 641 -9.16 30.77 -1.20
N LEU A 642 -10.31 30.95 -1.81
CA LEU A 642 -10.51 31.77 -2.99
C LEU A 642 -11.53 32.87 -2.66
N ILE A 643 -11.16 34.12 -2.93
CA ILE A 643 -12.03 35.28 -2.86
C ILE A 643 -12.02 36.00 -4.21
N GLN A 644 -13.05 36.84 -4.44
CA GLN A 644 -13.14 37.61 -5.67
C GLN A 644 -13.25 39.11 -5.31
N HIS A 645 -12.62 39.94 -6.12
CA HIS A 645 -12.68 41.37 -6.12
C HIS A 645 -13.23 41.87 -7.47
N GLU A 646 -13.79 43.07 -7.46
CA GLU A 646 -14.31 43.71 -8.68
C GLU A 646 -13.20 43.99 -9.72
N SER A 647 -12.02 44.43 -9.25
CA SER A 647 -10.84 44.65 -10.07
C SER A 647 -9.55 44.48 -9.25
N ARG A 648 -8.40 44.51 -9.90
CA ARG A 648 -7.10 44.43 -9.22
C ARG A 648 -6.85 45.66 -8.32
N GLU A 649 -7.24 46.84 -8.79
CA GLU A 649 -7.11 48.08 -8.01
C GLU A 649 -8.08 48.10 -6.81
N LYS A 650 -9.28 47.57 -6.99
CA LYS A 650 -10.24 47.39 -5.89
C LYS A 650 -9.73 46.39 -4.86
N ALA A 651 -9.03 45.34 -5.28
CA ALA A 651 -8.42 44.39 -4.34
C ALA A 651 -7.46 45.09 -3.37
N ASP A 652 -6.59 45.96 -3.86
CA ASP A 652 -5.63 46.70 -3.01
C ASP A 652 -6.35 47.62 -2.03
N LYS A 653 -7.38 48.36 -2.51
CA LYS A 653 -8.22 49.24 -1.63
C LYS A 653 -8.95 48.42 -0.58
N ASN A 654 -9.51 47.27 -0.96
CA ASN A 654 -10.23 46.37 -0.06
C ASN A 654 -9.33 45.83 1.05
N TRP A 655 -8.13 45.39 0.68
CA TRP A 655 -7.13 44.91 1.65
C TRP A 655 -6.64 46.02 2.57
N GLN A 656 -6.42 47.23 2.06
CA GLN A 656 -6.07 48.37 2.88
C GLN A 656 -7.18 48.68 3.90
N ALA A 657 -8.41 48.79 3.45
CA ALA A 657 -9.57 49.06 4.33
C ALA A 657 -9.77 47.92 5.36
N PHE A 658 -9.63 46.67 4.96
CA PHE A 658 -9.70 45.53 5.86
C PHE A 658 -8.61 45.61 6.95
N SER A 659 -7.36 45.89 6.58
CA SER A 659 -6.24 45.95 7.52
C SER A 659 -6.38 47.07 8.55
N GLN A 660 -7.07 48.13 8.18
CA GLN A 660 -7.35 49.31 9.05
C GLN A 660 -8.61 49.12 9.91
N ASN A 661 -9.44 48.13 9.60
CA ASN A 661 -10.70 47.90 10.29
C ASN A 661 -10.51 47.62 11.80
N PRO A 662 -11.11 48.42 12.72
CA PRO A 662 -10.94 48.27 14.17
C PRO A 662 -11.35 46.89 14.68
N ASN A 663 -12.47 46.35 14.15
CA ASN A 663 -12.93 45.00 14.51
C ASN A 663 -11.92 43.93 14.09
N TRP A 664 -11.35 44.07 12.90
CA TRP A 664 -10.29 43.17 12.45
C TRP A 664 -9.07 43.25 13.36
N LYS A 665 -8.61 44.44 13.69
CA LYS A 665 -7.45 44.61 14.59
C LYS A 665 -7.67 43.96 15.95
N LYS A 666 -8.91 44.10 16.50
CA LYS A 666 -9.32 43.43 17.74
C LYS A 666 -9.26 41.90 17.58
N VAL A 667 -9.96 41.37 16.56
CA VAL A 667 -10.00 39.92 16.28
C VAL A 667 -8.61 39.33 16.06
N ALA A 668 -7.76 40.01 15.28
CA ALA A 668 -6.40 39.59 15.03
C ALA A 668 -5.57 39.50 16.31
N ARG A 669 -5.67 40.48 17.20
CA ARG A 669 -5.01 40.51 18.50
C ARG A 669 -5.55 39.42 19.43
N ASP A 670 -6.85 39.30 19.56
CA ASP A 670 -7.49 38.37 20.49
C ASP A 670 -7.26 36.93 20.12
N SER A 671 -7.28 36.60 18.80
CA SER A 671 -7.00 35.25 18.28
C SER A 671 -5.53 34.83 18.43
N GLN A 672 -4.64 35.75 18.72
CA GLN A 672 -3.20 35.48 18.86
C GLN A 672 -2.68 35.59 20.32
N ARG A 673 -3.58 35.72 21.32
CA ARG A 673 -3.19 35.79 22.73
C ARG A 673 -2.40 34.56 23.19
N GLN A 674 -2.66 33.40 22.59
CA GLN A 674 -1.97 32.12 22.86
C GLN A 674 -0.84 31.84 21.85
N GLY A 675 -0.28 32.85 21.20
CA GLY A 675 0.77 32.76 20.22
C GLY A 675 0.29 32.99 18.77
N LYS A 676 1.25 33.16 17.87
CA LYS A 676 0.98 33.42 16.45
C LYS A 676 0.18 32.28 15.82
N LEU A 677 -0.86 32.59 15.05
CA LEU A 677 -1.65 31.61 14.32
C LEU A 677 -0.96 31.09 13.04
N LEU A 678 -0.10 31.91 12.44
CA LEU A 678 0.56 31.58 11.18
C LEU A 678 2.04 31.29 11.40
N LYS A 679 2.53 30.22 10.76
CA LYS A 679 3.93 29.82 10.74
C LYS A 679 4.77 30.73 9.83
N ARG A 680 4.16 31.20 8.73
CA ARG A 680 4.80 32.04 7.73
C ARG A 680 3.82 33.04 7.12
N LYS A 681 4.35 34.01 6.35
CA LYS A 681 3.53 34.95 5.62
C LYS A 681 2.63 34.21 4.63
N PRO A 682 1.34 34.61 4.51
CA PRO A 682 0.43 33.98 3.54
C PRO A 682 0.93 34.11 2.09
N GLU A 683 0.81 33.02 1.37
CA GLU A 683 1.00 33.02 -0.08
C GLU A 683 -0.27 33.55 -0.75
N ARG A 684 -0.10 34.26 -1.85
CA ARG A 684 -1.23 34.81 -2.62
C ARG A 684 -0.93 34.76 -4.12
N LEU A 685 -2.00 34.58 -4.89
CA LEU A 685 -1.94 34.61 -6.35
C LEU A 685 -3.20 35.29 -6.89
N TYR A 686 -3.06 36.40 -7.58
CA TYR A 686 -4.15 37.05 -8.29
C TYR A 686 -4.39 36.35 -9.63
N LEU A 687 -5.68 36.10 -9.93
CA LEU A 687 -6.08 35.21 -10.99
C LEU A 687 -7.16 35.89 -11.87
N LYS A 688 -6.93 35.91 -13.19
CA LYS A 688 -7.90 36.36 -14.17
C LYS A 688 -8.60 35.12 -14.76
N PRO A 689 -9.94 35.06 -14.73
CA PRO A 689 -10.66 33.93 -15.33
C PRO A 689 -10.50 33.92 -16.83
N LEU A 690 -10.45 32.71 -17.41
CA LEU A 690 -10.48 32.51 -18.84
C LEU A 690 -11.89 32.66 -19.40
N ASP A 691 -12.01 33.00 -20.66
CA ASP A 691 -13.29 33.23 -21.35
C ASP A 691 -14.24 32.00 -21.34
N PHE A 692 -13.68 30.79 -21.36
CA PHE A 692 -14.43 29.53 -21.25
C PHE A 692 -14.57 29.01 -19.80
N SER A 693 -14.03 29.74 -18.82
CA SER A 693 -14.16 29.38 -17.42
C SER A 693 -15.62 29.46 -16.93
N PRO A 694 -16.12 28.50 -16.12
CA PRO A 694 -17.39 28.64 -15.41
C PRO A 694 -17.42 29.85 -14.46
N ALA A 695 -16.30 30.14 -13.81
CA ALA A 695 -16.10 31.35 -13.02
C ALA A 695 -15.75 32.52 -13.95
N LYS A 696 -16.52 33.62 -13.89
CA LYS A 696 -16.34 34.84 -14.71
C LYS A 696 -15.73 35.98 -13.91
#